data_65c69cc6878e685b77773d3f3eaae9ef
#
_entry.id   65c69cc6878e685b77773d3f3eaae9ef
#
_cell.length_a   1.000
_cell.length_b   1.000
_cell.length_c   1.000
_cell.angle_alpha   90.00
_cell.angle_beta   90.00
_cell.angle_gamma   90.00
#
_symmetry.space_group_name_H-M   'P 1'
#
loop_
_entity.id
_entity.type
_entity.pdbx_description
1 polymer ?
#
loop_
_entity_poly.entity_id
_entity_poly.type
_entity_poly.pdbx_seq_one_letter_code
_entity_poly.pdbx_strand_id
1 'polypeptide(L)'
;LLFVALFFIAATVIGQTKISGTIVDESNEGLPGATVVVKGTSNGTETDFDGKFTLTASSESGTIVVSYLGFKTMEIAFTGSIDLGSVKLNEDGNILEEVVLRGIVDIAKDRQTPVAKSTIKAAEIQDKLGSQEFPELLNNTPSVYATKSGGGFGDSRITIRGFAQENIAVLINGVPVNDMENGKVYWSNWSGLSDVTTAMQVQRGLGSSKLAISSVGGTINIITKTTDLEEGGSIVSSIGNDGYFKNLASYNTGKNENGFAASFLMSRTAGNGYVDGTEFEGFNYFVGLGWDKGDHNFQFMLTGAPQTHNQRTTSFFNMADIGDYLKYGKKYNYNHGYLNGEEFNWRKNFYHKPVSSFNWSWDINETSNLTTSAYVSFGRGGGTGDIGRMGGNFASSSRFRNPDTGLVEWDEIVRANSGLGGNFSSGYSYSNPADPSTGLQIVNDDELRDSDMPNGLERRNGFIRRASVNSHNWVGLLSNYNTKINDNLTFDFGVDIRSYKGYHYRRVDNLLGADGYRDNDDINNPLNIQSTAYSSDLAQQWNVFRSTEDEQKINYYNIGKVRWAGAFSQLEYVSDDITAFVQVGISQQGFKRIDPFNYLDSDPERETDWQNFIGGNIKGGVNWNIDENHNVFVNMGDYSKQPFIDAVFQNFRNNINPNTRNEKVVGFEIGYGYTSEKFRANVNYYRTEWKDRFKTVGFRDGSTRGTADLQGIKQLHTGVELDFEYLISDNFKLVGMASVGDWEYSGNVSGTAFDDVDPVGLVNLYLDGVKVGNSAQTTARLGFDWDVTDNFEVDYSHRYAAR
;
A
#
# COMPACT_ATOMS: atom_id res chain seq x y z
N LEU A 1 -82.01 31.10 -9.35
CA LEU A 1 -81.66 31.75 -8.07
C LEU A 1 -80.32 31.36 -7.66
N LEU A 2 -79.37 32.25 -7.92
CA LEU A 2 -77.97 32.16 -7.58
C LEU A 2 -77.74 32.48 -6.08
N PHE A 3 -77.13 31.56 -5.33
CA PHE A 3 -76.56 31.92 -4.06
C PHE A 3 -75.06 31.96 -4.22
N VAL A 4 -74.47 33.18 -4.13
CA VAL A 4 -73.08 33.42 -4.05
C VAL A 4 -72.66 33.24 -2.58
N ALA A 5 -71.95 32.16 -2.27
CA ALA A 5 -71.28 32.00 -0.98
C ALA A 5 -69.96 32.64 -1.07
N LEU A 6 -69.69 33.75 -0.43
CA LEU A 6 -68.39 34.37 -0.20
C LEU A 6 -67.64 33.51 0.83
N PHE A 7 -66.65 32.76 0.36
CA PHE A 7 -65.71 32.11 1.26
C PHE A 7 -64.57 33.11 1.60
N PHE A 8 -64.55 33.60 2.82
CA PHE A 8 -63.40 34.31 3.37
C PHE A 8 -62.32 33.30 3.58
N ILE A 9 -61.36 33.25 2.69
CA ILE A 9 -60.07 32.61 2.97
C ILE A 9 -59.27 33.62 3.80
N ALA A 10 -59.22 33.40 5.12
CA ALA A 10 -58.21 34.05 5.96
C ALA A 10 -56.85 33.52 5.56
N ALA A 11 -56.15 34.23 4.67
CA ALA A 11 -54.74 34.01 4.43
C ALA A 11 -54.03 34.35 5.75
N THR A 12 -53.65 33.35 6.50
CA THR A 12 -52.64 33.49 7.57
C THR A 12 -51.32 33.90 6.87
N VAL A 13 -51.03 35.18 6.95
CA VAL A 13 -49.69 35.70 6.63
C VAL A 13 -48.74 35.06 7.65
N ILE A 14 -48.14 33.97 7.29
CA ILE A 14 -46.99 33.43 8.03
C ILE A 14 -45.90 34.45 7.83
N GLY A 15 -45.62 35.25 8.87
CA GLY A 15 -44.53 36.22 8.87
C GLY A 15 -43.24 35.47 8.57
N GLN A 16 -42.64 35.74 7.45
CA GLN A 16 -41.30 35.20 7.13
C GLN A 16 -40.28 35.87 8.03
N THR A 17 -39.60 35.07 8.86
CA THR A 17 -38.55 35.54 9.75
C THR A 17 -37.23 35.60 8.95
N LYS A 18 -36.67 36.79 8.79
CA LYS A 18 -35.45 37.04 8.08
C LYS A 18 -34.26 37.07 9.05
N ILE A 19 -33.29 36.19 8.87
CA ILE A 19 -32.08 36.12 9.67
C ILE A 19 -30.92 36.49 8.74
N SER A 20 -30.08 37.42 9.14
CA SER A 20 -28.92 37.84 8.41
C SER A 20 -27.70 37.95 9.33
N GLY A 21 -26.51 37.96 8.76
CA GLY A 21 -25.25 38.12 9.48
C GLY A 21 -24.06 37.93 8.57
N THR A 22 -22.89 38.05 9.14
CA THR A 22 -21.61 37.74 8.47
C THR A 22 -20.87 36.70 9.27
N ILE A 23 -20.52 35.59 8.65
CA ILE A 23 -19.72 34.54 9.28
C ILE A 23 -18.27 34.90 9.02
N VAL A 24 -17.47 34.96 10.08
CA VAL A 24 -16.06 35.38 10.01
C VAL A 24 -15.17 34.36 10.80
N ASP A 25 -13.89 34.32 10.47
CA ASP A 25 -12.86 33.59 11.20
C ASP A 25 -12.36 34.35 12.45
N GLU A 26 -11.31 33.83 13.08
CA GLU A 26 -10.67 34.46 14.25
C GLU A 26 -10.01 35.80 13.94
N SER A 27 -9.62 36.03 12.70
CA SER A 27 -9.02 37.25 12.19
C SER A 27 -10.04 38.28 11.72
N ASN A 28 -11.35 37.98 11.82
CA ASN A 28 -12.52 38.76 11.34
C ASN A 28 -12.60 38.82 9.80
N GLU A 29 -12.00 37.87 9.08
CA GLU A 29 -12.21 37.71 7.66
C GLU A 29 -13.48 36.89 7.37
N GLY A 30 -14.21 37.30 6.31
CA GLY A 30 -15.46 36.62 5.93
C GLY A 30 -15.20 35.18 5.46
N LEU A 31 -16.01 34.23 5.90
CA LEU A 31 -15.92 32.83 5.49
C LEU A 31 -16.92 32.57 4.35
N PRO A 32 -16.49 32.51 3.07
CA PRO A 32 -17.38 32.27 1.94
C PRO A 32 -17.77 30.78 1.85
N GLY A 33 -19.06 30.50 1.55
CA GLY A 33 -19.55 29.12 1.43
C GLY A 33 -19.81 28.44 2.78
N ALA A 34 -19.83 29.19 3.89
CA ALA A 34 -20.27 28.63 5.16
C ALA A 34 -21.76 28.31 5.12
N THR A 35 -22.12 27.10 5.48
CA THR A 35 -23.51 26.62 5.47
C THR A 35 -24.25 27.10 6.70
N VAL A 36 -25.45 27.73 6.51
CA VAL A 36 -26.33 28.21 7.57
C VAL A 36 -27.71 27.56 7.40
N VAL A 37 -28.10 26.68 8.32
CA VAL A 37 -29.35 25.88 8.20
C VAL A 37 -30.20 26.05 9.45
N VAL A 38 -31.52 26.12 9.30
CA VAL A 38 -32.44 26.05 10.43
C VAL A 38 -32.48 24.63 10.99
N LYS A 39 -32.08 24.44 12.24
CA LYS A 39 -31.93 23.14 12.90
C LYS A 39 -33.19 22.27 12.75
N GLY A 40 -33.01 21.04 12.28
CA GLY A 40 -34.09 20.07 12.09
C GLY A 40 -34.90 20.29 10.80
N THR A 41 -34.46 21.13 9.88
CA THR A 41 -35.08 21.35 8.58
C THR A 41 -34.08 21.31 7.42
N SER A 42 -34.54 21.25 6.20
CA SER A 42 -33.74 21.43 4.99
C SER A 42 -33.65 22.90 4.52
N ASN A 43 -34.11 23.86 5.36
CA ASN A 43 -34.09 25.26 5.00
C ASN A 43 -32.77 25.90 5.39
N GLY A 44 -31.93 26.18 4.42
CA GLY A 44 -30.57 26.74 4.61
C GLY A 44 -30.15 27.65 3.48
N THR A 45 -29.04 28.31 3.70
CA THR A 45 -28.31 29.17 2.74
C THR A 45 -26.81 29.04 2.97
N GLU A 46 -26.03 29.52 2.03
CA GLU A 46 -24.57 29.62 2.16
C GLU A 46 -24.18 31.10 2.22
N THR A 47 -23.03 31.37 2.81
CA THR A 47 -22.45 32.73 2.85
C THR A 47 -21.88 33.12 1.50
N ASP A 48 -21.98 34.39 1.17
CA ASP A 48 -21.30 35.00 0.01
C ASP A 48 -19.79 35.18 0.24
N PHE A 49 -19.07 35.78 -0.74
CA PHE A 49 -17.64 36.00 -0.68
C PHE A 49 -17.16 36.87 0.47
N ASP A 50 -18.02 37.73 1.02
CA ASP A 50 -17.75 38.55 2.20
C ASP A 50 -18.16 37.84 3.50
N GLY A 51 -18.55 36.55 3.44
CA GLY A 51 -19.08 35.76 4.56
C GLY A 51 -20.50 36.15 4.95
N LYS A 52 -21.24 36.97 4.15
CA LYS A 52 -22.60 37.44 4.48
C LYS A 52 -23.65 36.42 4.07
N PHE A 53 -24.66 36.25 4.91
CA PHE A 53 -25.82 35.41 4.60
C PHE A 53 -27.15 36.11 4.87
N THR A 54 -28.16 35.62 4.19
CA THR A 54 -29.54 35.95 4.49
C THR A 54 -30.38 34.69 4.36
N LEU A 55 -31.03 34.27 5.45
CA LEU A 55 -31.87 33.10 5.53
C LEU A 55 -33.28 33.51 5.90
N THR A 56 -34.28 32.96 5.22
CA THR A 56 -35.71 33.22 5.52
C THR A 56 -36.27 31.95 6.18
N ALA A 57 -36.58 32.02 7.46
CA ALA A 57 -37.18 30.94 8.22
C ALA A 57 -38.71 31.03 8.20
N SER A 58 -39.37 29.87 8.18
CA SER A 58 -40.83 29.76 8.27
C SER A 58 -41.38 29.81 9.69
N SER A 59 -40.48 29.75 10.69
CA SER A 59 -40.80 29.83 12.13
C SER A 59 -40.36 31.18 12.71
N GLU A 60 -41.11 31.70 13.68
CA GLU A 60 -40.81 32.98 14.36
C GLU A 60 -39.63 32.84 15.34
N SER A 61 -39.31 31.62 15.76
CA SER A 61 -38.15 31.31 16.63
C SER A 61 -37.60 29.94 16.31
N GLY A 62 -36.30 29.76 16.57
CA GLY A 62 -35.60 28.51 16.33
C GLY A 62 -34.11 28.64 16.62
N THR A 63 -33.37 27.69 16.09
CA THR A 63 -31.90 27.68 16.16
C THR A 63 -31.38 27.53 14.73
N ILE A 64 -30.42 28.34 14.34
CA ILE A 64 -29.61 28.07 13.13
C ILE A 64 -28.34 27.33 13.54
N VAL A 65 -27.92 26.46 12.66
CA VAL A 65 -26.66 25.73 12.72
C VAL A 65 -25.76 26.34 11.64
N VAL A 66 -24.61 26.85 12.03
CA VAL A 66 -23.59 27.42 11.15
C VAL A 66 -22.43 26.45 11.11
N SER A 67 -22.07 25.96 9.94
CA SER A 67 -20.94 25.05 9.73
C SER A 67 -20.09 25.50 8.56
N TYR A 68 -18.77 25.35 8.71
CA TYR A 68 -17.80 25.59 7.67
C TYR A 68 -16.64 24.62 7.79
N LEU A 69 -16.12 24.16 6.67
CA LEU A 69 -15.04 23.17 6.67
C LEU A 69 -13.78 23.74 7.37
N GLY A 70 -13.33 23.08 8.42
CA GLY A 70 -12.20 23.54 9.23
C GLY A 70 -12.57 24.39 10.45
N PHE A 71 -13.87 24.61 10.71
CA PHE A 71 -14.37 25.41 11.84
C PHE A 71 -15.36 24.64 12.71
N LYS A 72 -15.43 24.98 14.00
CA LYS A 72 -16.42 24.41 14.93
C LYS A 72 -17.81 24.81 14.53
N THR A 73 -18.68 23.84 14.38
CA THR A 73 -20.11 24.07 14.16
C THR A 73 -20.69 24.89 15.34
N MET A 74 -21.42 25.97 15.04
CA MET A 74 -22.01 26.85 16.02
C MET A 74 -23.53 26.83 15.90
N GLU A 75 -24.22 26.72 17.05
CA GLU A 75 -25.67 26.84 17.14
C GLU A 75 -26.06 28.20 17.70
N ILE A 76 -26.96 28.94 17.01
CA ILE A 76 -27.40 30.28 17.37
C ILE A 76 -28.90 30.30 17.40
N ALA A 77 -29.47 30.60 18.57
CA ALA A 77 -30.90 30.77 18.70
C ALA A 77 -31.37 32.12 18.12
N PHE A 78 -32.50 32.12 17.44
CA PHE A 78 -33.13 33.35 16.91
C PHE A 78 -34.58 33.46 17.33
N THR A 79 -35.09 34.72 17.47
CA THR A 79 -36.48 35.04 17.73
C THR A 79 -36.83 36.28 16.94
N GLY A 80 -37.78 36.18 16.02
CA GLY A 80 -38.12 37.23 15.04
C GLY A 80 -37.03 37.49 14.01
N SER A 81 -37.24 38.42 13.13
CA SER A 81 -36.23 38.86 12.17
C SER A 81 -35.06 39.55 12.87
N ILE A 82 -33.87 39.05 12.65
CA ILE A 82 -32.67 39.51 13.37
C ILE A 82 -31.47 39.61 12.42
N ASP A 83 -30.64 40.60 12.65
CA ASP A 83 -29.28 40.67 12.12
C ASP A 83 -28.32 40.25 13.24
N LEU A 84 -27.59 39.17 13.05
CA LEU A 84 -26.66 38.61 14.01
C LEU A 84 -25.31 39.35 14.04
N GLY A 85 -25.11 40.32 13.13
CA GLY A 85 -23.83 40.98 12.96
C GLY A 85 -22.73 40.01 12.54
N SER A 86 -21.50 40.22 13.05
CA SER A 86 -20.39 39.28 12.80
C SER A 86 -20.48 38.10 13.76
N VAL A 87 -20.66 36.92 13.20
CA VAL A 87 -20.65 35.62 13.89
C VAL A 87 -19.28 35.00 13.68
N LYS A 88 -18.50 34.93 14.73
CA LYS A 88 -17.14 34.41 14.69
C LYS A 88 -17.17 32.89 14.86
N LEU A 89 -16.75 32.16 13.86
CA LEU A 89 -16.43 30.75 13.98
C LEU A 89 -15.00 30.61 14.46
N ASN A 90 -14.81 29.77 15.45
CA ASN A 90 -13.49 29.39 15.89
C ASN A 90 -13.00 28.28 14.96
N GLU A 91 -11.76 28.37 14.51
CA GLU A 91 -11.16 27.27 13.78
C GLU A 91 -11.33 25.98 14.57
N ASP A 92 -11.82 24.96 13.91
CA ASP A 92 -11.77 23.63 14.47
C ASP A 92 -10.35 23.09 14.29
N GLY A 93 -9.42 23.64 15.12
CA GLY A 93 -8.05 23.16 15.21
C GLY A 93 -7.98 21.66 15.51
N ASN A 94 -9.12 21.07 15.85
CA ASN A 94 -9.25 19.67 16.18
C ASN A 94 -9.45 18.73 14.96
N ILE A 95 -9.80 19.20 13.75
CA ILE A 95 -9.99 18.25 12.63
C ILE A 95 -8.68 17.57 12.25
N LEU A 96 -7.54 18.26 12.33
CA LEU A 96 -6.22 17.62 12.17
C LEU A 96 -5.61 17.18 13.50
N GLU A 97 -5.84 17.88 14.58
CA GLU A 97 -5.34 17.52 15.92
C GLU A 97 -6.10 16.37 16.56
N GLU A 98 -7.39 16.27 16.37
CA GLU A 98 -8.20 15.16 16.91
C GLU A 98 -7.99 13.85 16.13
N VAL A 99 -7.72 13.91 14.82
CA VAL A 99 -7.23 12.78 14.02
C VAL A 99 -5.85 12.33 14.50
N VAL A 100 -5.01 13.25 14.96
CA VAL A 100 -3.65 13.00 15.45
C VAL A 100 -3.62 12.44 16.87
N LEU A 101 -4.53 12.91 17.75
CA LEU A 101 -4.48 12.61 19.19
C LEU A 101 -5.07 11.24 19.57
N ARG A 102 -5.77 10.54 18.68
CA ARG A 102 -6.46 9.27 19.00
C ARG A 102 -5.92 8.04 18.26
N GLY A 103 -4.69 8.07 17.82
CA GLY A 103 -3.99 6.94 17.22
C GLY A 103 -2.52 6.93 17.62
N ILE A 104 -1.85 5.78 17.44
CA ILE A 104 -0.38 5.67 17.58
C ILE A 104 0.34 6.45 16.46
N VAL A 105 -0.43 7.08 15.56
CA VAL A 105 0.09 7.78 14.38
C VAL A 105 0.39 9.23 14.74
N ASP A 106 1.67 9.57 14.70
CA ASP A 106 2.11 10.95 14.78
C ASP A 106 2.08 11.57 13.37
N ILE A 107 1.18 12.52 13.15
CA ILE A 107 1.16 13.32 11.92
C ILE A 107 2.10 14.52 12.13
N ALA A 108 3.08 14.66 11.24
CA ALA A 108 3.98 15.79 11.26
C ALA A 108 3.21 17.11 11.02
N LYS A 109 3.36 18.08 11.91
CA LYS A 109 2.71 19.38 11.83
C LYS A 109 3.54 20.38 11.06
N ASP A 110 2.88 21.31 10.32
CA ASP A 110 3.53 22.38 9.62
C ASP A 110 4.23 23.30 10.61
N ARG A 111 5.46 23.76 10.23
CA ARG A 111 6.27 24.70 10.99
C ARG A 111 6.58 24.26 12.45
N GLN A 112 6.24 23.02 12.81
CA GLN A 112 6.56 22.42 14.11
C GLN A 112 7.44 21.19 13.94
N THR A 113 6.98 20.19 13.18
CA THR A 113 7.76 18.97 13.05
C THR A 113 8.90 19.16 12.03
N PRO A 114 10.17 18.96 12.41
CA PRO A 114 11.33 19.23 11.55
C PRO A 114 11.56 18.10 10.53
N VAL A 115 10.61 17.87 9.63
CA VAL A 115 10.66 16.82 8.59
C VAL A 115 10.02 17.30 7.29
N ALA A 116 10.56 16.85 6.16
CA ALA A 116 9.92 17.04 4.87
C ALA A 116 8.66 16.17 4.77
N LYS A 117 7.50 16.79 4.59
CA LYS A 117 6.22 16.08 4.54
C LYS A 117 5.33 16.55 3.39
N SER A 118 4.36 15.73 3.03
CA SER A 118 3.25 16.08 2.15
C SER A 118 1.99 15.38 2.66
N THR A 119 0.89 16.12 2.80
CA THR A 119 -0.39 15.59 3.28
C THR A 119 -1.40 15.68 2.15
N ILE A 120 -2.12 14.61 1.89
CA ILE A 120 -3.20 14.49 0.90
C ILE A 120 -4.49 14.27 1.68
N LYS A 121 -5.46 15.16 1.51
CA LYS A 121 -6.75 15.10 2.20
C LYS A 121 -7.74 14.18 1.47
N ALA A 122 -8.81 13.76 2.14
CA ALA A 122 -9.85 12.89 1.58
C ALA A 122 -10.47 13.46 0.30
N ALA A 123 -10.79 14.74 0.26
CA ALA A 123 -11.33 15.40 -0.93
C ALA A 123 -10.38 15.28 -2.13
N GLU A 124 -9.09 15.59 -1.94
CA GLU A 124 -8.08 15.45 -2.99
C GLU A 124 -7.92 13.99 -3.47
N ILE A 125 -8.04 13.02 -2.55
CA ILE A 125 -8.02 11.60 -2.91
C ILE A 125 -9.20 11.26 -3.82
N GLN A 126 -10.40 11.69 -3.46
CA GLN A 126 -11.63 11.42 -4.23
C GLN A 126 -11.60 12.07 -5.60
N ASP A 127 -11.18 13.31 -5.69
CA ASP A 127 -11.16 14.10 -6.94
C ASP A 127 -10.09 13.59 -7.92
N LYS A 128 -8.90 13.25 -7.41
CA LYS A 128 -7.73 12.94 -8.25
C LYS A 128 -7.48 11.45 -8.47
N LEU A 129 -8.14 10.56 -7.72
CA LEU A 129 -7.91 9.11 -7.84
C LEU A 129 -8.32 8.58 -9.24
N GLY A 130 -9.52 8.89 -9.70
CA GLY A 130 -10.05 8.39 -10.96
C GLY A 130 -9.94 6.86 -11.07
N SER A 131 -9.29 6.37 -12.13
CA SER A 131 -8.96 4.95 -12.33
C SER A 131 -7.54 4.58 -11.87
N GLN A 132 -6.84 5.48 -11.18
CA GLN A 132 -5.48 5.26 -10.70
C GLN A 132 -5.48 4.36 -9.46
N GLU A 133 -4.35 3.68 -9.22
CA GLU A 133 -4.14 2.97 -7.97
C GLU A 133 -3.67 3.93 -6.88
N PHE A 134 -3.94 3.56 -5.63
CA PHE A 134 -3.62 4.36 -4.47
C PHE A 134 -2.16 4.91 -4.43
N PRO A 135 -1.09 4.13 -4.75
CA PRO A 135 0.26 4.66 -4.78
C PRO A 135 0.50 5.73 -5.85
N GLU A 136 -0.27 5.77 -6.93
CA GLU A 136 -0.07 6.74 -8.01
C GLU A 136 -0.43 8.16 -7.60
N LEU A 137 -1.35 8.32 -6.64
CA LEU A 137 -1.66 9.63 -6.03
C LEU A 137 -0.41 10.30 -5.44
N LEU A 138 0.50 9.49 -4.90
CA LEU A 138 1.74 9.98 -4.28
C LEU A 138 2.76 10.51 -5.28
N ASN A 139 2.55 10.30 -6.58
CA ASN A 139 3.38 10.87 -7.63
C ASN A 139 3.35 12.41 -7.68
N ASN A 140 2.43 13.04 -6.97
CA ASN A 140 2.36 14.48 -6.79
C ASN A 140 3.33 15.01 -5.71
N THR A 141 3.97 14.10 -4.98
CA THR A 141 4.93 14.41 -3.90
C THR A 141 6.36 14.45 -4.45
N PRO A 142 7.20 15.43 -4.07
CA PRO A 142 8.59 15.47 -4.50
C PRO A 142 9.36 14.20 -4.14
N SER A 143 10.26 13.74 -5.02
CA SER A 143 11.08 12.52 -4.86
C SER A 143 10.29 11.22 -4.67
N VAL A 144 8.99 11.22 -4.87
CA VAL A 144 8.16 10.02 -4.89
C VAL A 144 7.95 9.57 -6.34
N TYR A 145 8.17 8.29 -6.57
CA TYR A 145 7.97 7.69 -7.89
C TYR A 145 7.20 6.38 -7.76
N ALA A 146 5.95 6.39 -8.17
CA ALA A 146 5.09 5.23 -8.24
C ALA A 146 4.87 4.80 -9.68
N THR A 147 4.97 3.50 -9.94
CA THR A 147 4.82 2.91 -11.28
C THR A 147 3.95 1.66 -11.19
N LYS A 148 3.29 1.35 -12.30
CA LYS A 148 2.61 0.07 -12.50
C LYS A 148 3.56 -0.94 -13.13
N SER A 149 3.40 -2.21 -12.77
CA SER A 149 4.09 -3.33 -13.40
C SER A 149 3.08 -4.43 -13.76
N GLY A 150 3.53 -5.51 -14.40
CA GLY A 150 2.73 -6.72 -14.59
C GLY A 150 1.47 -6.60 -15.47
N GLY A 151 1.13 -5.44 -15.97
CA GLY A 151 -0.10 -5.21 -16.74
C GLY A 151 -0.94 -4.07 -16.22
N GLY A 152 -0.72 -3.67 -14.99
CA GLY A 152 -1.28 -2.45 -14.41
C GLY A 152 -1.95 -2.62 -13.08
N PHE A 153 -3.07 -3.30 -12.97
CA PHE A 153 -3.81 -3.39 -11.71
C PHE A 153 -3.07 -4.20 -10.64
N GLY A 154 -3.00 -3.64 -9.42
CA GLY A 154 -2.51 -4.32 -8.21
C GLY A 154 -0.99 -4.45 -8.09
N ASP A 155 -0.24 -4.16 -9.14
CA ASP A 155 1.21 -4.36 -9.20
C ASP A 155 2.02 -3.07 -9.04
N SER A 156 1.43 -2.06 -8.43
CA SER A 156 2.12 -0.79 -8.18
C SER A 156 3.33 -0.95 -7.29
N ARG A 157 4.36 -0.16 -7.59
CA ARG A 157 5.58 -0.03 -6.80
C ARG A 157 5.82 1.43 -6.49
N ILE A 158 6.35 1.70 -5.31
CA ILE A 158 6.68 3.05 -4.87
C ILE A 158 8.13 3.12 -4.45
N THR A 159 8.76 4.23 -4.77
CA THR A 159 10.06 4.62 -4.23
C THR A 159 9.97 6.04 -3.67
N ILE A 160 10.69 6.30 -2.60
CA ILE A 160 10.86 7.64 -2.02
C ILE A 160 12.35 7.92 -1.94
N ARG A 161 12.83 9.00 -2.58
CA ARG A 161 14.25 9.37 -2.65
C ARG A 161 15.15 8.22 -3.15
N GLY A 162 14.64 7.39 -4.08
CA GLY A 162 15.34 6.21 -4.60
C GLY A 162 15.31 4.98 -3.68
N PHE A 163 14.78 5.09 -2.46
CA PHE A 163 14.57 3.93 -1.60
C PHE A 163 13.35 3.15 -2.04
N ALA A 164 13.51 1.85 -2.24
CA ALA A 164 12.42 0.97 -2.63
C ALA A 164 11.46 0.70 -1.45
N GLN A 165 10.22 0.31 -1.79
CA GLN A 165 9.10 0.22 -0.84
C GLN A 165 9.36 -0.67 0.40
N GLU A 166 10.22 -1.68 0.31
CA GLU A 166 10.63 -2.50 1.46
C GLU A 166 11.38 -1.73 2.55
N ASN A 167 11.81 -0.51 2.24
CA ASN A 167 12.52 0.39 3.15
C ASN A 167 11.73 1.65 3.49
N ILE A 168 10.44 1.64 3.19
CA ILE A 168 9.46 2.68 3.49
C ILE A 168 8.43 2.08 4.44
N ALA A 169 8.24 2.67 5.61
CA ALA A 169 7.17 2.23 6.50
C ALA A 169 5.81 2.65 5.95
N VAL A 170 4.89 1.71 5.83
CA VAL A 170 3.49 1.99 5.49
C VAL A 170 2.63 1.62 6.68
N LEU A 171 1.87 2.58 7.18
CA LEU A 171 1.05 2.46 8.37
C LEU A 171 -0.41 2.71 8.03
N ILE A 172 -1.30 1.88 8.54
CA ILE A 172 -2.75 2.10 8.50
C ILE A 172 -3.22 2.25 9.96
N ASN A 173 -3.69 3.44 10.33
CA ASN A 173 -4.03 3.78 11.70
C ASN A 173 -2.93 3.38 12.72
N GLY A 174 -1.67 3.60 12.36
CA GLY A 174 -0.50 3.26 13.17
C GLY A 174 -0.02 1.81 13.09
N VAL A 175 -0.82 0.91 12.49
CA VAL A 175 -0.44 -0.49 12.30
C VAL A 175 0.49 -0.63 11.09
N PRO A 176 1.73 -1.09 11.26
CA PRO A 176 2.62 -1.35 10.12
C PRO A 176 2.11 -2.52 9.28
N VAL A 177 2.05 -2.33 7.96
CA VAL A 177 1.54 -3.34 7.01
C VAL A 177 2.60 -3.94 6.09
N ASN A 178 3.85 -3.51 6.25
CA ASN A 178 4.99 -4.12 5.56
C ASN A 178 5.17 -5.57 6.02
N ASP A 179 5.41 -6.45 5.06
CA ASP A 179 5.68 -7.87 5.34
C ASP A 179 6.90 -8.04 6.26
N MET A 180 6.80 -8.90 7.27
CA MET A 180 7.85 -9.04 8.28
C MET A 180 9.07 -9.84 7.82
N GLU A 181 8.98 -10.61 6.75
CA GLU A 181 10.10 -11.37 6.20
C GLU A 181 10.95 -10.53 5.25
N ASN A 182 10.31 -9.70 4.39
CA ASN A 182 10.98 -9.02 3.29
C ASN A 182 10.69 -7.50 3.19
N GLY A 183 9.89 -6.95 4.09
CA GLY A 183 9.57 -5.52 4.14
C GLY A 183 8.63 -5.00 3.05
N LYS A 184 8.20 -5.81 2.10
CA LYS A 184 7.41 -5.36 0.94
C LYS A 184 5.97 -5.05 1.32
N VAL A 185 5.40 -4.10 0.59
CA VAL A 185 3.96 -3.83 0.56
C VAL A 185 3.42 -4.24 -0.82
N TYR A 186 2.48 -5.16 -0.84
CA TYR A 186 1.80 -5.60 -2.05
C TYR A 186 0.49 -4.81 -2.18
N TRP A 187 0.49 -3.79 -3.03
CA TRP A 187 -0.60 -2.81 -3.11
C TRP A 187 -1.94 -3.40 -3.57
N SER A 188 -1.90 -4.53 -4.29
CA SER A 188 -3.11 -5.30 -4.61
C SER A 188 -3.92 -5.75 -3.39
N ASN A 189 -3.26 -5.89 -2.23
CA ASN A 189 -3.93 -6.24 -0.97
C ASN A 189 -4.72 -5.07 -0.35
N TRP A 190 -4.56 -3.86 -0.92
CA TRP A 190 -5.08 -2.59 -0.42
C TRP A 190 -5.83 -1.81 -1.49
N SER A 191 -6.32 -2.49 -2.53
CA SER A 191 -6.88 -1.87 -3.74
C SER A 191 -8.08 -0.93 -3.51
N GLY A 192 -8.75 -1.01 -2.39
CA GLY A 192 -9.85 -0.11 -2.03
C GLY A 192 -9.56 0.77 -0.81
N LEU A 193 -8.30 0.83 -0.38
CA LEU A 193 -7.94 1.62 0.81
C LEU A 193 -8.22 3.12 0.65
N SER A 194 -8.07 3.65 -0.58
CA SER A 194 -8.44 5.03 -0.92
C SER A 194 -9.87 5.39 -0.57
N ASP A 195 -10.78 4.42 -0.67
CA ASP A 195 -12.22 4.66 -0.50
C ASP A 195 -12.61 4.91 0.98
N VAL A 196 -11.74 4.57 1.93
CA VAL A 196 -11.95 4.72 3.38
C VAL A 196 -10.92 5.65 4.02
N THR A 197 -9.98 6.18 3.23
CA THR A 197 -8.91 7.04 3.73
C THR A 197 -9.43 8.45 3.96
N THR A 198 -9.31 8.95 5.18
CA THR A 198 -9.64 10.35 5.54
C THR A 198 -8.45 11.29 5.34
N ALA A 199 -7.24 10.79 5.53
CA ALA A 199 -6.02 11.54 5.25
C ALA A 199 -4.85 10.57 4.97
N MET A 200 -3.91 11.03 4.15
CA MET A 200 -2.65 10.33 3.92
C MET A 200 -1.50 11.33 4.05
N GLN A 201 -0.50 10.97 4.84
CA GLN A 201 0.70 11.79 4.98
C GLN A 201 1.95 10.99 4.60
N VAL A 202 2.77 11.58 3.74
CA VAL A 202 4.10 11.07 3.39
C VAL A 202 5.14 11.91 4.10
N GLN A 203 5.88 11.31 5.01
CA GLN A 203 7.07 11.89 5.62
C GLN A 203 8.28 11.31 4.89
N ARG A 204 9.08 12.16 4.27
CA ARG A 204 10.25 11.76 3.48
C ARG A 204 11.48 11.69 4.36
N GLY A 205 12.41 10.74 4.08
CA GLY A 205 13.64 10.56 4.83
C GLY A 205 13.45 9.91 6.18
N LEU A 206 14.20 10.36 7.19
CA LEU A 206 14.27 9.71 8.50
C LEU A 206 12.97 9.81 9.33
N GLY A 207 12.08 10.72 8.94
CA GLY A 207 10.75 10.90 9.54
C GLY A 207 10.78 11.23 11.04
N SER A 208 9.62 11.59 11.57
CA SER A 208 9.40 11.78 13.01
C SER A 208 8.57 10.64 13.63
N SER A 209 8.31 9.55 12.90
CA SER A 209 7.38 8.52 13.37
C SER A 209 7.79 7.95 14.72
N LYS A 210 6.85 7.95 15.66
CA LYS A 210 6.98 7.40 17.01
C LYS A 210 6.85 5.87 17.01
N LEU A 211 7.79 5.19 16.34
CA LEU A 211 7.83 3.73 16.23
C LEU A 211 9.25 3.21 16.38
N ALA A 212 9.39 1.99 16.86
CA ALA A 212 10.68 1.32 16.98
C ALA A 212 11.22 0.76 15.64
N ILE A 213 10.49 0.95 14.53
CA ILE A 213 10.89 0.46 13.21
C ILE A 213 11.88 1.41 12.54
N SER A 214 12.84 0.82 11.81
CA SER A 214 13.84 1.57 11.04
C SER A 214 13.33 1.80 9.62
N SER A 215 12.64 2.91 9.38
CA SER A 215 12.29 3.37 8.03
C SER A 215 13.41 4.26 7.48
N VAL A 216 13.96 3.90 6.35
CA VAL A 216 15.09 4.62 5.72
C VAL A 216 14.60 5.65 4.71
N GLY A 217 13.65 5.26 3.88
CA GLY A 217 13.12 6.10 2.78
C GLY A 217 12.06 7.08 3.22
N GLY A 218 11.37 6.80 4.32
CA GLY A 218 10.26 7.61 4.81
C GLY A 218 9.10 6.78 5.34
N THR A 219 8.03 7.46 5.71
CA THR A 219 6.82 6.85 6.26
C THR A 219 5.59 7.31 5.49
N ILE A 220 4.71 6.41 5.14
CA ILE A 220 3.38 6.68 4.58
C ILE A 220 2.36 6.34 5.65
N ASN A 221 1.72 7.36 6.21
CA ASN A 221 0.65 7.22 7.19
C ASN A 221 -0.70 7.33 6.49
N ILE A 222 -1.53 6.31 6.62
CA ILE A 222 -2.88 6.24 6.07
C ILE A 222 -3.84 6.20 7.24
N ILE A 223 -4.78 7.15 7.27
CA ILE A 223 -5.72 7.33 8.37
C ILE A 223 -7.11 7.04 7.86
N THR A 224 -7.81 6.16 8.60
CA THR A 224 -9.22 5.86 8.41
C THR A 224 -9.90 6.06 9.77
N LYS A 225 -10.99 6.80 9.84
CA LYS A 225 -11.61 7.11 11.13
C LYS A 225 -13.14 7.01 11.05
N THR A 226 -13.74 6.44 12.08
CA THR A 226 -15.19 6.15 12.10
C THR A 226 -15.98 7.12 12.97
N THR A 227 -15.47 7.49 14.17
CA THR A 227 -16.22 8.30 15.14
C THR A 227 -16.36 9.78 14.77
N ASP A 228 -15.58 10.25 13.81
CA ASP A 228 -15.56 11.65 13.41
C ASP A 228 -16.25 11.88 12.07
N LEU A 229 -16.78 10.81 11.47
CA LEU A 229 -17.58 10.91 10.25
C LEU A 229 -19.00 11.31 10.60
N GLU A 230 -19.55 12.25 9.86
CA GLU A 230 -20.94 12.64 9.95
C GLU A 230 -21.88 11.53 9.41
N GLU A 231 -23.16 11.55 9.84
CA GLU A 231 -24.15 10.64 9.30
C GLU A 231 -24.33 10.89 7.81
N GLY A 232 -24.18 9.84 7.02
CA GLY A 232 -24.34 9.93 5.59
C GLY A 232 -23.80 8.72 4.85
N GLY A 233 -24.02 8.69 3.54
CA GLY A 233 -23.51 7.61 2.69
C GLY A 233 -23.37 8.06 1.25
N SER A 234 -22.61 7.26 0.50
CA SER A 234 -22.37 7.51 -0.92
C SER A 234 -22.52 6.24 -1.75
N ILE A 235 -22.98 6.42 -2.97
CA ILE A 235 -22.95 5.42 -4.03
C ILE A 235 -22.16 6.03 -5.19
N VAL A 236 -21.04 5.37 -5.54
CA VAL A 236 -20.17 5.81 -6.63
C VAL A 236 -20.13 4.75 -7.71
N SER A 237 -20.31 5.17 -8.96
CA SER A 237 -20.18 4.31 -10.14
C SER A 237 -19.21 4.97 -11.11
N SER A 238 -18.17 4.25 -11.51
CA SER A 238 -17.13 4.75 -12.43
C SER A 238 -16.95 3.78 -13.59
N ILE A 239 -16.77 4.33 -14.79
CA ILE A 239 -16.44 3.59 -16.01
C ILE A 239 -15.20 4.22 -16.64
N GLY A 240 -14.42 3.42 -17.34
CA GLY A 240 -13.20 3.90 -17.99
C GLY A 240 -12.77 3.04 -19.17
N ASN A 241 -11.57 3.30 -19.66
CA ASN A 241 -10.97 2.55 -20.77
C ASN A 241 -10.79 1.07 -20.41
N ASP A 242 -10.70 0.24 -21.43
CA ASP A 242 -10.39 -1.19 -21.35
C ASP A 242 -11.34 -1.94 -20.38
N GLY A 243 -12.63 -1.57 -20.42
CA GLY A 243 -13.66 -2.21 -19.60
C GLY A 243 -13.58 -1.89 -18.10
N TYR A 244 -12.82 -0.87 -17.69
CA TYR A 244 -12.76 -0.47 -16.28
C TYR A 244 -14.15 -0.11 -15.77
N PHE A 245 -14.47 -0.70 -14.62
CA PHE A 245 -15.73 -0.50 -13.94
C PHE A 245 -15.52 -0.58 -12.43
N LYS A 246 -16.05 0.41 -11.70
CA LYS A 246 -16.04 0.41 -10.24
C LYS A 246 -17.41 0.80 -9.72
N ASN A 247 -17.92 0.04 -8.76
CA ASN A 247 -19.07 0.39 -7.94
C ASN A 247 -18.68 0.38 -6.47
N LEU A 248 -19.11 1.40 -5.75
CA LEU A 248 -18.87 1.55 -4.32
C LEU A 248 -20.17 1.97 -3.65
N ALA A 249 -20.41 1.44 -2.47
CA ALA A 249 -21.45 1.91 -1.54
C ALA A 249 -20.82 2.05 -0.16
N SER A 250 -21.04 3.19 0.50
CA SER A 250 -20.62 3.46 1.87
C SER A 250 -21.73 4.08 2.69
N TYR A 251 -21.69 3.86 4.00
CA TYR A 251 -22.60 4.49 4.95
C TYR A 251 -21.93 4.67 6.31
N ASN A 252 -22.12 5.85 6.89
CA ASN A 252 -21.67 6.23 8.22
C ASN A 252 -22.89 6.60 9.05
N THR A 253 -22.97 6.10 10.28
CA THR A 253 -24.10 6.40 11.17
C THR A 253 -24.01 7.76 11.84
N GLY A 254 -22.83 8.41 11.78
CA GLY A 254 -22.49 9.47 12.69
C GLY A 254 -22.36 8.96 14.13
N LYS A 255 -21.91 9.82 15.02
CA LYS A 255 -21.80 9.53 16.47
C LYS A 255 -23.13 9.85 17.16
N ASN A 256 -23.74 8.85 17.78
CA ASN A 256 -24.98 9.02 18.54
C ASN A 256 -24.72 9.62 19.94
N GLU A 257 -25.80 9.95 20.67
CA GLU A 257 -25.73 10.54 22.03
C GLU A 257 -24.99 9.67 23.06
N ASN A 258 -24.86 8.36 22.81
CA ASN A 258 -24.11 7.44 23.64
C ASN A 258 -22.64 7.30 23.24
N GLY A 259 -22.18 8.09 22.27
CA GLY A 259 -20.81 8.10 21.75
C GLY A 259 -20.50 6.97 20.77
N PHE A 260 -21.49 6.21 20.29
CA PHE A 260 -21.28 5.11 19.35
C PHE A 260 -21.41 5.58 17.90
N ALA A 261 -20.52 5.11 17.04
CA ALA A 261 -20.56 5.29 15.58
C ALA A 261 -20.18 4.01 14.84
N ALA A 262 -20.72 3.84 13.63
CA ALA A 262 -20.41 2.73 12.76
C ALA A 262 -20.22 3.22 11.33
N SER A 263 -19.25 2.61 10.60
CA SER A 263 -18.99 2.88 9.20
C SER A 263 -18.90 1.58 8.42
N PHE A 264 -19.52 1.56 7.25
CA PHE A 264 -19.52 0.41 6.35
C PHE A 264 -19.15 0.87 4.94
N LEU A 265 -18.33 0.10 4.27
CA LEU A 265 -18.07 0.29 2.84
C LEU A 265 -17.93 -1.05 2.17
N MET A 266 -18.43 -1.13 0.93
CA MET A 266 -18.16 -2.22 0.02
C MET A 266 -17.98 -1.68 -1.40
N SER A 267 -16.95 -2.15 -2.10
CA SER A 267 -16.74 -1.83 -3.50
C SER A 267 -16.35 -3.05 -4.31
N ARG A 268 -16.62 -2.99 -5.62
CA ARG A 268 -16.16 -3.91 -6.65
C ARG A 268 -15.49 -3.12 -7.76
N THR A 269 -14.29 -3.54 -8.14
CA THR A 269 -13.54 -2.97 -9.26
C THR A 269 -13.17 -4.09 -10.22
N ALA A 270 -13.41 -3.92 -11.53
CA ALA A 270 -13.07 -4.90 -12.56
C ALA A 270 -12.67 -4.20 -13.86
N GLY A 271 -11.98 -4.92 -14.74
CA GLY A 271 -11.60 -4.43 -16.07
C GLY A 271 -10.75 -5.43 -16.82
N ASN A 272 -10.56 -5.19 -18.13
CA ASN A 272 -9.76 -6.05 -18.99
C ASN A 272 -8.26 -5.69 -18.94
N GLY A 273 -7.92 -4.48 -18.46
CA GLY A 273 -6.56 -3.95 -18.50
C GLY A 273 -6.14 -3.45 -19.88
N TYR A 274 -5.14 -2.57 -19.92
CA TYR A 274 -4.60 -2.02 -21.19
C TYR A 274 -3.87 -3.07 -22.01
N VAL A 275 -3.18 -3.99 -21.37
CA VAL A 275 -2.42 -5.08 -21.99
C VAL A 275 -3.34 -6.28 -22.19
N ASP A 276 -3.27 -6.95 -23.34
CA ASP A 276 -4.12 -8.10 -23.68
C ASP A 276 -3.96 -9.22 -22.62
N GLY A 277 -5.09 -9.81 -22.20
CA GLY A 277 -5.13 -10.86 -21.19
C GLY A 277 -4.66 -10.43 -19.79
N THR A 278 -4.82 -9.16 -19.42
CA THR A 278 -4.55 -8.63 -18.06
C THR A 278 -5.82 -8.24 -17.33
N GLU A 279 -6.87 -9.01 -17.52
CA GLU A 279 -8.12 -8.84 -16.78
C GLU A 279 -7.92 -8.88 -15.27
N PHE A 280 -8.72 -8.11 -14.56
CA PHE A 280 -8.69 -8.04 -13.10
C PHE A 280 -10.08 -7.91 -12.51
N GLU A 281 -10.23 -8.43 -11.31
CA GLU A 281 -11.41 -8.24 -10.47
C GLU A 281 -11.01 -8.23 -9.00
N GLY A 282 -11.54 -7.27 -8.26
CA GLY A 282 -11.33 -7.15 -6.83
C GLY A 282 -12.54 -6.56 -6.12
N PHE A 283 -12.68 -6.94 -4.87
CA PHE A 283 -13.62 -6.33 -3.94
C PHE A 283 -12.84 -5.61 -2.86
N ASN A 284 -13.47 -4.63 -2.23
CA ASN A 284 -12.99 -4.05 -1.00
C ASN A 284 -14.15 -3.97 -0.01
N TYR A 285 -13.89 -4.26 1.25
CA TYR A 285 -14.84 -4.08 2.33
C TYR A 285 -14.16 -3.40 3.53
N PHE A 286 -14.94 -2.59 4.22
CA PHE A 286 -14.54 -1.94 5.46
C PHE A 286 -15.69 -1.96 6.45
N VAL A 287 -15.38 -2.27 7.70
CA VAL A 287 -16.27 -2.15 8.85
C VAL A 287 -15.50 -1.43 9.94
N GLY A 288 -16.00 -0.27 10.33
CA GLY A 288 -15.50 0.52 11.44
C GLY A 288 -16.56 0.62 12.52
N LEU A 289 -16.19 0.38 13.79
CA LEU A 289 -17.04 0.61 14.95
C LEU A 289 -16.26 1.48 15.92
N GLY A 290 -16.85 2.57 16.36
CA GLY A 290 -16.24 3.49 17.30
C GLY A 290 -17.14 3.74 18.51
N TRP A 291 -16.54 3.93 19.66
CA TRP A 291 -17.25 4.26 20.88
C TRP A 291 -16.44 5.21 21.77
N ASP A 292 -16.94 6.42 21.94
CA ASP A 292 -16.44 7.43 22.85
C ASP A 292 -17.18 7.33 24.18
N LYS A 293 -16.48 7.10 25.28
CA LYS A 293 -17.06 6.99 26.62
C LYS A 293 -16.19 7.67 27.68
N GLY A 294 -16.50 8.94 27.94
CA GLY A 294 -15.72 9.76 28.87
C GLY A 294 -14.25 9.83 28.41
N ASP A 295 -13.33 9.42 29.30
CA ASP A 295 -11.88 9.46 29.02
C ASP A 295 -11.38 8.31 28.12
N HIS A 296 -12.28 7.50 27.57
CA HIS A 296 -11.93 6.34 26.74
C HIS A 296 -12.52 6.45 25.34
N ASN A 297 -11.70 6.19 24.33
CA ASN A 297 -12.12 5.97 22.94
C ASN A 297 -11.75 4.56 22.51
N PHE A 298 -12.71 3.85 21.95
CA PHE A 298 -12.53 2.53 21.39
C PHE A 298 -12.84 2.54 19.89
N GLN A 299 -11.97 1.98 19.09
CA GLN A 299 -12.13 1.85 17.64
C GLN A 299 -11.85 0.41 17.22
N PHE A 300 -12.80 -0.25 16.60
CA PHE A 300 -12.61 -1.51 15.92
C PHE A 300 -12.62 -1.26 14.41
N MET A 301 -11.67 -1.83 13.69
CA MET A 301 -11.60 -1.78 12.23
C MET A 301 -11.42 -3.19 11.69
N LEU A 302 -12.14 -3.49 10.62
CA LEU A 302 -11.92 -4.66 9.77
C LEU A 302 -11.92 -4.18 8.31
N THR A 303 -10.83 -4.45 7.59
CA THR A 303 -10.74 -4.16 6.16
C THR A 303 -10.07 -5.31 5.41
N GLY A 304 -10.43 -5.49 4.15
CA GLY A 304 -9.80 -6.47 3.28
C GLY A 304 -10.19 -6.27 1.82
N ALA A 305 -9.33 -6.77 0.94
CA ALA A 305 -9.47 -6.63 -0.50
C ALA A 305 -9.17 -7.96 -1.22
N PRO A 306 -10.12 -8.92 -1.26
CA PRO A 306 -9.97 -10.11 -2.09
C PRO A 306 -9.92 -9.71 -3.56
N GLN A 307 -8.89 -10.18 -4.27
CA GLN A 307 -8.67 -9.82 -5.66
C GLN A 307 -8.00 -10.94 -6.47
N THR A 308 -8.19 -10.87 -7.79
CA THR A 308 -7.39 -11.59 -8.78
C THR A 308 -7.07 -10.64 -9.93
N HIS A 309 -5.88 -10.79 -10.49
CA HIS A 309 -5.51 -10.10 -11.73
C HIS A 309 -4.49 -10.91 -12.53
N ASN A 310 -4.65 -10.90 -13.83
CA ASN A 310 -3.69 -11.47 -14.74
C ASN A 310 -2.55 -10.48 -15.00
N GLN A 311 -1.37 -11.00 -15.33
CA GLN A 311 -0.16 -10.20 -15.44
C GLN A 311 0.54 -10.42 -16.77
N ARG A 312 1.17 -9.37 -17.28
CA ARG A 312 2.27 -9.49 -18.25
C ARG A 312 3.56 -9.64 -17.47
N THR A 313 4.32 -10.72 -17.72
CA THR A 313 5.58 -10.93 -17.01
C THR A 313 6.60 -9.83 -17.33
N THR A 314 7.36 -9.45 -16.31
CA THR A 314 8.51 -8.55 -16.41
C THR A 314 9.82 -9.29 -16.18
N SER A 315 9.78 -10.63 -16.08
CA SER A 315 10.96 -11.46 -15.88
C SER A 315 11.77 -11.58 -17.16
N PHE A 316 13.08 -11.44 -17.07
CA PHE A 316 14.03 -11.51 -18.19
C PHE A 316 13.88 -12.77 -19.05
N PHE A 317 13.46 -13.90 -18.48
CA PHE A 317 13.39 -15.19 -19.19
C PHE A 317 12.07 -15.43 -19.95
N ASN A 318 11.00 -14.71 -19.61
CA ASN A 318 9.65 -14.91 -20.16
C ASN A 318 9.03 -13.58 -20.57
N MET A 319 9.81 -12.68 -21.12
CA MET A 319 9.37 -11.34 -21.51
C MET A 319 9.36 -11.24 -23.04
N ALA A 320 8.35 -10.59 -23.58
CA ALA A 320 8.33 -10.20 -24.99
C ALA A 320 9.55 -9.32 -25.30
N ASP A 321 10.19 -9.57 -26.42
CA ASP A 321 11.27 -8.72 -26.92
C ASP A 321 10.73 -7.57 -27.78
N ILE A 322 11.62 -6.70 -28.26
CA ILE A 322 11.22 -5.57 -29.09
C ILE A 322 10.66 -6.01 -30.45
N GLY A 323 11.11 -7.16 -30.98
CA GLY A 323 10.60 -7.75 -32.18
C GLY A 323 9.17 -8.21 -32.05
N ASP A 324 8.83 -8.80 -30.91
CA ASP A 324 7.45 -9.18 -30.56
C ASP A 324 6.53 -7.96 -30.53
N TYR A 325 6.95 -6.86 -29.86
CA TYR A 325 6.15 -5.63 -29.82
C TYR A 325 6.00 -4.95 -31.18
N LEU A 326 7.01 -5.01 -32.01
CA LEU A 326 6.94 -4.49 -33.39
C LEU A 326 5.98 -5.34 -34.24
N LYS A 327 5.93 -6.65 -34.02
CA LYS A 327 5.10 -7.58 -34.77
C LYS A 327 3.66 -7.63 -34.28
N TYR A 328 3.44 -7.73 -32.97
CA TYR A 328 2.14 -7.99 -32.38
C TYR A 328 1.50 -6.76 -31.72
N GLY A 329 2.26 -5.65 -31.58
CA GLY A 329 1.77 -4.39 -31.02
C GLY A 329 2.06 -4.22 -29.53
N LYS A 330 1.81 -2.98 -29.01
CA LYS A 330 2.15 -2.58 -27.64
C LYS A 330 1.37 -3.34 -26.56
N LYS A 331 0.16 -3.79 -26.89
CA LYS A 331 -0.73 -4.50 -25.95
C LYS A 331 -0.37 -5.97 -25.80
N TYR A 332 0.53 -6.48 -26.65
CA TYR A 332 0.91 -7.88 -26.67
C TYR A 332 1.36 -8.40 -25.30
N ASN A 333 0.81 -9.55 -24.92
CA ASN A 333 1.16 -10.27 -23.70
C ASN A 333 1.68 -11.67 -24.03
N TYR A 334 2.91 -11.90 -23.68
CA TYR A 334 3.60 -13.15 -23.94
C TYR A 334 2.99 -14.39 -23.23
N ASN A 335 2.22 -14.18 -22.17
CA ASN A 335 1.64 -15.25 -21.35
C ASN A 335 0.18 -15.57 -21.71
N HIS A 336 -0.37 -14.85 -22.68
CA HIS A 336 -1.81 -14.83 -22.96
C HIS A 336 -2.17 -15.74 -24.15
N GLY A 337 -3.40 -16.26 -24.11
CA GLY A 337 -4.09 -17.01 -25.14
C GLY A 337 -5.49 -17.36 -24.70
N TYR A 338 -6.13 -18.32 -25.41
CA TYR A 338 -7.49 -18.75 -25.09
C TYR A 338 -7.50 -20.25 -24.80
N LEU A 339 -8.23 -20.64 -23.76
CA LEU A 339 -8.53 -22.02 -23.37
C LEU A 339 -10.05 -22.23 -23.44
N ASN A 340 -10.52 -23.11 -24.33
CA ASN A 340 -11.94 -23.32 -24.60
C ASN A 340 -12.70 -22.03 -24.95
N GLY A 341 -12.04 -21.08 -25.61
CA GLY A 341 -12.62 -19.79 -25.99
C GLY A 341 -12.57 -18.70 -24.93
N GLU A 342 -12.17 -19.01 -23.71
CA GLU A 342 -12.02 -18.08 -22.60
C GLU A 342 -10.58 -17.61 -22.45
N GLU A 343 -10.37 -16.35 -22.06
CA GLU A 343 -9.02 -15.82 -21.82
C GLU A 343 -8.29 -16.63 -20.75
N PHE A 344 -7.06 -16.99 -21.02
CA PHE A 344 -6.22 -17.75 -20.11
C PHE A 344 -4.77 -17.25 -20.16
N ASN A 345 -4.17 -17.16 -18.96
CA ASN A 345 -2.85 -16.59 -18.78
C ASN A 345 -2.02 -17.46 -17.82
N TRP A 346 -0.71 -17.64 -18.10
CA TRP A 346 0.21 -18.29 -17.19
C TRP A 346 0.32 -17.57 -15.86
N ARG A 347 0.24 -16.24 -15.87
CA ARG A 347 0.51 -15.36 -14.74
C ARG A 347 -0.78 -14.71 -14.24
N LYS A 348 -1.29 -15.22 -13.14
CA LYS A 348 -2.42 -14.69 -12.39
C LYS A 348 -2.00 -14.46 -10.95
N ASN A 349 -2.14 -13.26 -10.44
CA ASN A 349 -2.03 -12.99 -9.01
C ASN A 349 -3.41 -13.16 -8.37
N PHE A 350 -3.43 -13.70 -7.17
CA PHE A 350 -4.65 -13.86 -6.38
C PHE A 350 -4.30 -13.72 -4.91
N TYR A 351 -5.01 -12.84 -4.19
CA TYR A 351 -4.70 -12.60 -2.78
C TYR A 351 -5.89 -12.05 -2.02
N HIS A 352 -5.94 -12.36 -0.72
CA HIS A 352 -6.79 -11.71 0.25
C HIS A 352 -6.04 -11.59 1.59
N LYS A 353 -5.89 -10.34 2.07
CA LYS A 353 -5.18 -10.02 3.32
C LYS A 353 -6.04 -9.12 4.20
N PRO A 354 -7.08 -9.66 4.87
CA PRO A 354 -7.82 -8.87 5.84
C PRO A 354 -6.92 -8.48 7.02
N VAL A 355 -7.15 -7.27 7.50
CA VAL A 355 -6.59 -6.75 8.75
C VAL A 355 -7.73 -6.34 9.65
N SER A 356 -7.71 -6.84 10.88
CA SER A 356 -8.58 -6.39 11.95
C SER A 356 -7.74 -5.75 13.03
N SER A 357 -8.10 -4.55 13.48
CA SER A 357 -7.46 -3.87 14.59
C SER A 357 -8.47 -3.39 15.61
N PHE A 358 -8.05 -3.39 16.85
CA PHE A 358 -8.76 -2.79 17.98
C PHE A 358 -7.85 -1.74 18.60
N ASN A 359 -8.27 -0.49 18.55
CA ASN A 359 -7.54 0.65 19.08
C ASN A 359 -8.29 1.15 20.33
N TRP A 360 -7.56 1.36 21.40
CA TRP A 360 -8.03 1.93 22.65
C TRP A 360 -7.17 3.12 23.02
N SER A 361 -7.79 4.28 23.16
CA SER A 361 -7.17 5.48 23.69
C SER A 361 -7.80 5.80 25.05
N TRP A 362 -6.95 6.12 26.02
CA TRP A 362 -7.34 6.47 27.39
C TRP A 362 -6.66 7.78 27.78
N ASP A 363 -7.46 8.82 27.97
CA ASP A 363 -7.03 10.09 28.56
C ASP A 363 -6.97 9.91 30.09
N ILE A 364 -5.79 9.57 30.59
CA ILE A 364 -5.54 9.26 32.01
C ILE A 364 -5.83 10.49 32.87
N ASN A 365 -5.43 11.66 32.36
CA ASN A 365 -5.69 12.99 32.90
C ASN A 365 -5.43 14.04 31.80
N GLU A 366 -5.56 15.34 32.14
CA GLU A 366 -5.38 16.47 31.19
C GLU A 366 -4.00 16.52 30.52
N THR A 367 -2.99 15.88 31.09
CA THR A 367 -1.61 15.92 30.57
C THR A 367 -1.10 14.58 30.05
N SER A 368 -1.81 13.48 30.28
CA SER A 368 -1.31 12.14 30.01
C SER A 368 -2.34 11.27 29.32
N ASN A 369 -1.94 10.59 28.24
CA ASN A 369 -2.77 9.61 27.55
C ASN A 369 -2.01 8.31 27.27
N LEU A 370 -2.76 7.23 27.10
CA LEU A 370 -2.28 5.92 26.68
C LEU A 370 -3.07 5.48 25.46
N THR A 371 -2.38 5.16 24.39
CA THR A 371 -2.99 4.59 23.19
C THR A 371 -2.45 3.20 22.94
N THR A 372 -3.33 2.23 22.75
CA THR A 372 -2.97 0.83 22.49
C THR A 372 -3.71 0.32 21.26
N SER A 373 -3.01 -0.34 20.36
CA SER A 373 -3.55 -0.99 19.16
C SER A 373 -3.18 -2.47 19.17
N ALA A 374 -4.17 -3.35 19.16
CA ALA A 374 -4.00 -4.77 18.95
C ALA A 374 -4.54 -5.13 17.56
N TYR A 375 -3.82 -5.95 16.79
CA TYR A 375 -4.23 -6.30 15.46
C TYR A 375 -3.90 -7.72 15.07
N VAL A 376 -4.65 -8.24 14.10
CA VAL A 376 -4.47 -9.55 13.50
C VAL A 376 -4.70 -9.47 11.99
N SER A 377 -3.92 -10.25 11.24
CA SER A 377 -4.06 -10.39 9.79
C SER A 377 -3.84 -11.83 9.34
N PHE A 378 -4.65 -12.29 8.39
CA PHE A 378 -4.56 -13.60 7.75
C PHE A 378 -4.43 -13.42 6.25
N GLY A 379 -3.22 -13.54 5.71
CA GLY A 379 -2.99 -13.48 4.27
C GLY A 379 -3.13 -14.84 3.62
N ARG A 380 -3.89 -14.95 2.54
CA ARG A 380 -4.02 -16.16 1.72
C ARG A 380 -3.96 -15.78 0.25
N GLY A 381 -2.99 -16.35 -0.45
CA GLY A 381 -2.86 -16.07 -1.87
C GLY A 381 -1.50 -16.39 -2.44
N GLY A 382 -1.28 -15.96 -3.67
CA GLY A 382 -0.05 -16.22 -4.41
C GLY A 382 -0.11 -15.76 -5.85
N GLY A 383 0.79 -16.33 -6.67
CA GLY A 383 0.84 -16.07 -8.11
C GLY A 383 1.04 -17.36 -8.89
N THR A 384 0.30 -17.48 -10.00
CA THR A 384 0.43 -18.64 -10.88
C THR A 384 1.65 -18.56 -11.80
N GLY A 385 2.00 -19.65 -12.42
CA GLY A 385 3.03 -19.77 -13.43
C GLY A 385 3.12 -21.18 -13.96
N ASP A 386 3.97 -21.37 -14.92
CA ASP A 386 4.27 -22.65 -15.52
C ASP A 386 5.18 -23.51 -14.62
N ILE A 387 5.04 -24.81 -14.77
CA ILE A 387 6.03 -25.82 -14.36
C ILE A 387 5.96 -26.98 -15.36
N GLY A 388 7.11 -27.61 -15.57
CA GLY A 388 7.27 -28.69 -16.54
C GLY A 388 7.92 -28.26 -17.84
N ARG A 389 8.08 -29.23 -18.72
CA ARG A 389 8.59 -29.03 -20.09
C ARG A 389 7.90 -30.03 -21.00
N MET A 390 7.60 -29.60 -22.21
CA MET A 390 6.96 -30.45 -23.21
C MET A 390 7.97 -30.79 -24.31
N GLY A 391 8.33 -32.06 -24.42
CA GLY A 391 9.39 -32.49 -25.32
C GLY A 391 10.72 -31.76 -25.09
N GLY A 392 11.07 -31.51 -23.81
CA GLY A 392 12.26 -30.77 -23.42
C GLY A 392 12.19 -29.24 -23.54
N ASN A 393 11.10 -28.68 -24.13
CA ASN A 393 10.94 -27.23 -24.35
C ASN A 393 10.21 -26.57 -23.20
N PHE A 394 10.66 -25.38 -22.80
CA PHE A 394 9.99 -24.52 -21.83
C PHE A 394 8.67 -23.95 -22.40
N ALA A 395 7.72 -23.63 -21.52
CA ALA A 395 6.46 -22.99 -21.87
C ALA A 395 6.61 -21.64 -22.61
N SER A 396 7.75 -20.99 -22.45
CA SER A 396 8.12 -19.77 -23.19
C SER A 396 8.54 -20.02 -24.65
N SER A 397 8.67 -21.27 -25.12
CA SER A 397 9.06 -21.58 -26.50
C SER A 397 8.02 -21.09 -27.50
N SER A 398 8.50 -20.53 -28.62
CA SER A 398 7.65 -20.17 -29.78
C SER A 398 6.92 -21.36 -30.40
N ARG A 399 7.34 -22.61 -30.09
CA ARG A 399 6.69 -23.83 -30.55
C ARG A 399 5.23 -23.96 -30.10
N PHE A 400 4.89 -23.40 -28.96
CA PHE A 400 3.55 -23.47 -28.33
C PHE A 400 2.69 -22.24 -28.61
N ARG A 401 3.09 -21.45 -29.61
CA ARG A 401 2.42 -20.18 -29.98
C ARG A 401 2.04 -20.17 -31.43
N ASN A 402 0.92 -19.54 -31.69
CA ASN A 402 0.52 -19.19 -33.03
C ASN A 402 1.50 -18.16 -33.60
N PRO A 403 2.19 -18.42 -34.73
CA PRO A 403 3.20 -17.51 -35.29
C PRO A 403 2.61 -16.20 -35.81
N ASP A 404 1.33 -16.15 -36.16
CA ASP A 404 0.67 -14.95 -36.70
C ASP A 404 0.19 -14.00 -35.62
N THR A 405 -0.28 -14.54 -34.49
CA THR A 405 -0.86 -13.76 -33.36
C THR A 405 0.06 -13.65 -32.15
N GLY A 406 1.04 -14.52 -32.01
CA GLY A 406 1.90 -14.64 -30.84
C GLY A 406 1.21 -15.29 -29.61
N LEU A 407 -0.07 -15.63 -29.70
CA LEU A 407 -0.85 -16.18 -28.59
C LEU A 407 -0.45 -17.61 -28.28
N VAL A 408 -0.54 -17.98 -26.99
CA VAL A 408 -0.33 -19.34 -26.53
C VAL A 408 -1.51 -20.20 -26.97
N GLU A 409 -1.23 -21.37 -27.57
CA GLU A 409 -2.25 -22.31 -28.06
C GLU A 409 -2.60 -23.31 -26.97
N TRP A 410 -3.41 -22.85 -25.98
CA TRP A 410 -3.75 -23.59 -24.78
C TRP A 410 -4.50 -24.89 -25.05
N ASP A 411 -5.44 -24.91 -26.00
CA ASP A 411 -6.21 -26.08 -26.35
C ASP A 411 -5.29 -27.20 -26.92
N GLU A 412 -4.25 -26.81 -27.67
CA GLU A 412 -3.26 -27.78 -28.16
C GLU A 412 -2.34 -28.28 -27.04
N ILE A 413 -2.03 -27.44 -26.03
CA ILE A 413 -1.30 -27.87 -24.82
C ILE A 413 -2.14 -28.90 -24.05
N VAL A 414 -3.44 -28.66 -23.87
CA VAL A 414 -4.36 -29.59 -23.19
C VAL A 414 -4.44 -30.91 -23.94
N ARG A 415 -4.58 -30.88 -25.28
CA ARG A 415 -4.58 -32.07 -26.13
C ARG A 415 -3.28 -32.88 -26.00
N ALA A 416 -2.15 -32.18 -26.01
CA ALA A 416 -0.83 -32.77 -25.86
C ALA A 416 -0.69 -33.47 -24.49
N ASN A 417 -1.05 -32.79 -23.41
CA ASN A 417 -0.99 -33.32 -22.04
C ASN A 417 -1.92 -34.54 -21.84
N SER A 418 -3.10 -34.53 -22.47
CA SER A 418 -4.09 -35.62 -22.40
C SER A 418 -3.73 -36.84 -23.29
N GLY A 419 -2.57 -36.83 -23.94
CA GLY A 419 -2.19 -37.92 -24.83
C GLY A 419 -2.95 -37.95 -26.19
N LEU A 420 -3.80 -36.98 -26.47
CA LEU A 420 -4.61 -36.88 -27.70
C LEU A 420 -3.86 -36.29 -28.89
N GLY A 421 -2.63 -35.85 -28.65
CA GLY A 421 -1.79 -35.22 -29.64
C GLY A 421 -2.13 -33.72 -29.87
N GLY A 422 -1.23 -32.81 -29.51
CA GLY A 422 -1.31 -31.39 -29.82
C GLY A 422 -0.60 -31.10 -31.15
N ASN A 423 -1.25 -30.32 -32.00
CA ASN A 423 -0.74 -29.91 -33.30
C ASN A 423 -0.70 -28.38 -33.41
N PHE A 424 0.43 -27.80 -33.01
CA PHE A 424 0.61 -26.35 -32.91
C PHE A 424 0.76 -25.70 -34.28
N SER A 425 0.24 -24.49 -34.46
CA SER A 425 0.34 -23.69 -35.67
C SER A 425 1.80 -23.39 -36.07
N SER A 426 2.73 -23.49 -35.13
CA SER A 426 4.18 -23.41 -35.40
C SER A 426 4.73 -24.58 -36.22
N GLY A 427 3.92 -25.63 -36.47
CA GLY A 427 4.33 -26.90 -37.10
C GLY A 427 4.92 -27.91 -36.11
N TYR A 428 4.93 -27.58 -34.79
CA TYR A 428 5.34 -28.54 -33.75
C TYR A 428 4.18 -29.47 -33.40
N SER A 429 4.47 -30.74 -33.14
CA SER A 429 3.49 -31.71 -32.68
C SER A 429 4.06 -32.48 -31.51
N TYR A 430 3.23 -32.77 -30.51
CA TYR A 430 3.62 -33.53 -29.32
C TYR A 430 2.42 -34.25 -28.71
N SER A 431 2.66 -35.42 -28.13
CA SER A 431 1.67 -36.16 -27.35
C SER A 431 2.37 -36.71 -26.10
N ASN A 432 1.86 -36.39 -24.93
CA ASN A 432 2.37 -36.91 -23.67
C ASN A 432 2.14 -38.43 -23.64
N PRO A 433 3.20 -39.27 -23.45
CA PRO A 433 3.02 -40.70 -23.28
C PRO A 433 2.34 -41.02 -21.94
N ALA A 434 1.57 -42.06 -21.88
CA ALA A 434 1.04 -42.55 -20.62
C ALA A 434 2.17 -43.06 -19.71
N ASP A 435 2.10 -42.75 -18.44
CA ASP A 435 3.00 -43.21 -17.41
C ASP A 435 2.95 -44.76 -17.36
N PRO A 436 4.06 -45.46 -17.54
CA PRO A 436 4.07 -46.93 -17.67
C PRO A 436 3.64 -47.66 -16.40
N SER A 437 3.72 -47.01 -15.23
CA SER A 437 3.35 -47.59 -13.95
C SER A 437 1.87 -47.45 -13.61
N THR A 438 1.22 -46.39 -14.09
CA THR A 438 -0.18 -46.04 -13.76
C THR A 438 -1.13 -46.14 -14.95
N GLY A 439 -0.60 -46.05 -16.19
CA GLY A 439 -1.38 -45.92 -17.41
C GLY A 439 -2.07 -44.53 -17.59
N LEU A 440 -1.79 -43.59 -16.71
CA LEU A 440 -2.35 -42.22 -16.70
C LEU A 440 -1.44 -41.21 -17.41
N GLN A 441 -1.98 -40.10 -17.80
CA GLN A 441 -1.23 -38.98 -18.38
C GLN A 441 -0.64 -38.12 -17.27
N ILE A 442 0.56 -38.48 -16.80
CA ILE A 442 1.23 -37.80 -15.69
C ILE A 442 2.26 -36.82 -16.21
N VAL A 443 2.17 -35.56 -15.84
CA VAL A 443 3.23 -34.57 -16.11
C VAL A 443 4.36 -34.77 -15.10
N ASN A 444 5.59 -34.80 -15.61
CA ASN A 444 6.81 -35.01 -14.84
C ASN A 444 7.85 -33.95 -15.27
N ASP A 445 8.40 -33.19 -14.31
CA ASP A 445 9.47 -32.20 -14.54
C ASP A 445 10.73 -32.53 -13.73
N ASP A 446 10.98 -33.78 -13.44
CA ASP A 446 12.14 -34.20 -12.69
C ASP A 446 13.45 -33.78 -13.36
N GLU A 447 14.45 -33.35 -12.60
CA GLU A 447 15.81 -33.04 -13.07
C GLU A 447 16.72 -34.29 -13.14
N LEU A 448 16.28 -35.43 -12.61
CA LEU A 448 17.02 -36.66 -12.74
C LEU A 448 17.28 -37.00 -14.21
N ARG A 449 18.38 -37.65 -14.51
CA ARG A 449 18.69 -38.09 -15.85
C ARG A 449 17.67 -39.18 -16.26
N ASP A 450 17.37 -39.27 -17.55
CA ASP A 450 16.44 -40.28 -18.07
C ASP A 450 16.87 -41.70 -17.68
N SER A 451 18.21 -41.93 -17.54
CA SER A 451 18.76 -43.19 -17.05
C SER A 451 18.45 -43.51 -15.59
N ASP A 452 18.19 -42.50 -14.77
CA ASP A 452 18.01 -42.58 -13.33
C ASP A 452 16.52 -42.60 -12.96
N MET A 453 15.64 -42.42 -13.96
CA MET A 453 14.20 -42.48 -13.77
C MET A 453 13.71 -43.92 -13.64
N PRO A 454 12.90 -44.20 -12.61
CA PRO A 454 12.38 -45.54 -12.42
C PRO A 454 11.43 -45.98 -13.54
N ASN A 455 11.54 -47.24 -13.95
CA ASN A 455 10.57 -47.94 -14.83
C ASN A 455 10.33 -47.24 -16.20
N GLY A 456 11.29 -46.52 -16.76
CA GLY A 456 11.18 -45.92 -18.07
C GLY A 456 10.25 -44.73 -18.11
N LEU A 457 10.07 -44.03 -17.00
CA LEU A 457 9.37 -42.76 -16.94
C LEU A 457 10.03 -41.74 -17.82
N GLU A 458 9.27 -41.04 -18.66
CA GLU A 458 9.77 -39.90 -19.40
C GLU A 458 9.85 -38.66 -18.49
N ARG A 459 10.97 -38.01 -18.62
CA ARG A 459 11.27 -36.73 -18.00
C ARG A 459 10.75 -35.61 -18.86
N ARG A 460 10.17 -34.56 -18.20
CA ARG A 460 9.80 -33.29 -18.86
C ARG A 460 8.82 -33.47 -20.03
N ASN A 461 7.73 -34.11 -19.71
CA ASN A 461 6.76 -34.60 -20.69
C ASN A 461 5.47 -33.77 -20.82
N GLY A 462 5.34 -32.62 -20.15
CA GLY A 462 4.16 -31.79 -20.23
C GLY A 462 4.25 -30.52 -19.43
N PHE A 463 3.16 -29.77 -19.34
CA PHE A 463 3.02 -28.57 -18.54
C PHE A 463 1.82 -28.64 -17.61
N ILE A 464 1.93 -28.06 -16.43
CA ILE A 464 0.80 -27.67 -15.61
C ILE A 464 0.90 -26.19 -15.26
N ARG A 465 -0.21 -25.54 -14.91
CA ARG A 465 -0.18 -24.27 -14.21
C ARG A 465 -0.12 -24.54 -12.72
N ARG A 466 0.92 -24.07 -12.07
CA ARG A 466 1.11 -24.12 -10.63
C ARG A 466 0.84 -22.77 -10.00
N ALA A 467 0.54 -22.73 -8.69
CA ALA A 467 0.55 -21.49 -7.91
C ALA A 467 1.72 -21.52 -6.91
N SER A 468 2.50 -20.44 -6.85
CA SER A 468 3.39 -20.14 -5.72
C SER A 468 2.57 -19.41 -4.67
N VAL A 469 2.33 -20.07 -3.56
CA VAL A 469 1.50 -19.56 -2.46
C VAL A 469 2.38 -18.92 -1.40
N ASN A 470 1.98 -17.72 -0.96
CA ASN A 470 2.61 -16.95 0.11
C ASN A 470 1.52 -16.56 1.10
N SER A 471 1.19 -17.44 2.01
CA SER A 471 0.17 -17.24 3.05
C SER A 471 0.83 -16.85 4.37
N HIS A 472 0.11 -16.11 5.23
CA HIS A 472 0.64 -15.78 6.55
C HIS A 472 -0.46 -15.64 7.62
N ASN A 473 -0.02 -15.78 8.86
CA ASN A 473 -0.75 -15.42 10.05
C ASN A 473 0.11 -14.41 10.84
N TRP A 474 -0.48 -13.29 11.21
CA TRP A 474 0.22 -12.17 11.82
C TRP A 474 -0.60 -11.57 12.95
N VAL A 475 0.04 -11.34 14.11
CA VAL A 475 -0.56 -10.68 15.26
C VAL A 475 0.43 -9.66 15.83
N GLY A 476 -0.08 -8.53 16.31
CA GLY A 476 0.75 -7.52 16.94
C GLY A 476 0.00 -6.68 17.94
N LEU A 477 0.79 -6.05 18.80
CA LEU A 477 0.36 -5.11 19.84
C LEU A 477 1.32 -3.92 19.84
N LEU A 478 0.76 -2.72 19.72
CA LEU A 478 1.50 -1.46 19.89
C LEU A 478 0.86 -0.69 21.04
N SER A 479 1.67 -0.04 21.87
CA SER A 479 1.18 0.83 22.93
C SER A 479 2.08 2.04 23.06
N ASN A 480 1.51 3.23 23.21
CA ASN A 480 2.22 4.49 23.41
C ASN A 480 1.63 5.24 24.58
N TYR A 481 2.48 5.60 25.52
CA TYR A 481 2.19 6.52 26.61
C TYR A 481 2.79 7.88 26.26
N ASN A 482 1.95 8.92 26.29
CA ASN A 482 2.34 10.31 26.07
C ASN A 482 2.02 11.13 27.30
N THR A 483 2.91 12.03 27.69
CA THR A 483 2.64 12.96 28.81
C THR A 483 3.32 14.30 28.62
N LYS A 484 2.58 15.38 28.89
CA LYS A 484 3.14 16.73 28.99
C LYS A 484 3.81 16.86 30.36
N ILE A 485 5.12 17.04 30.38
CA ILE A 485 5.91 17.28 31.62
C ILE A 485 5.65 18.72 32.11
N ASN A 486 5.56 19.65 31.16
CA ASN A 486 5.16 21.03 31.36
C ASN A 486 4.64 21.61 30.02
N ASP A 487 4.31 22.89 29.97
CA ASP A 487 3.69 23.56 28.79
C ASP A 487 4.54 23.42 27.52
N ASN A 488 5.86 23.27 27.64
CA ASN A 488 6.77 23.20 26.52
C ASN A 488 7.35 21.80 26.27
N LEU A 489 7.25 20.86 27.20
CA LEU A 489 7.98 19.61 27.15
C LEU A 489 7.03 18.40 27.22
N THR A 490 7.07 17.59 26.19
CA THR A 490 6.30 16.35 26.07
C THR A 490 7.22 15.14 26.02
N PHE A 491 6.84 14.08 26.69
CA PHE A 491 7.54 12.79 26.71
C PHE A 491 6.64 11.69 26.18
N ASP A 492 7.18 10.89 25.28
CA ASP A 492 6.58 9.68 24.73
C ASP A 492 7.40 8.44 25.07
N PHE A 493 6.70 7.35 25.40
CA PHE A 493 7.29 6.03 25.53
C PHE A 493 6.37 5.00 24.90
N GLY A 494 6.90 4.19 23.98
CA GLY A 494 6.09 3.17 23.31
C GLY A 494 6.77 1.83 23.18
N VAL A 495 5.94 0.80 23.03
CA VAL A 495 6.33 -0.59 22.83
C VAL A 495 5.61 -1.17 21.63
N ASP A 496 6.28 -2.11 20.92
CA ASP A 496 5.79 -2.77 19.73
C ASP A 496 6.21 -4.25 19.75
N ILE A 497 5.21 -5.13 19.77
CA ILE A 497 5.43 -6.58 19.82
C ILE A 497 4.65 -7.23 18.68
N ARG A 498 5.34 -8.08 17.88
CA ARG A 498 4.74 -8.76 16.71
C ARG A 498 5.18 -10.21 16.62
N SER A 499 4.29 -11.04 16.12
CA SER A 499 4.56 -12.42 15.76
C SER A 499 3.96 -12.72 14.39
N TYR A 500 4.76 -13.34 13.54
CA TYR A 500 4.41 -13.66 12.16
C TYR A 500 4.80 -15.09 11.84
N LYS A 501 3.97 -15.78 11.06
CA LYS A 501 4.24 -17.09 10.50
C LYS A 501 3.84 -17.08 9.02
N GLY A 502 4.84 -17.16 8.14
CA GLY A 502 4.68 -17.26 6.69
C GLY A 502 4.74 -18.70 6.21
N TYR A 503 3.93 -19.05 5.23
CA TYR A 503 3.87 -20.34 4.58
C TYR A 503 4.16 -20.16 3.09
N HIS A 504 5.25 -20.75 2.61
CA HIS A 504 5.72 -20.63 1.24
C HIS A 504 5.79 -22.00 0.59
N TYR A 505 4.94 -22.22 -0.41
CA TYR A 505 4.89 -23.52 -1.10
C TYR A 505 4.34 -23.34 -2.53
N ARG A 506 4.47 -24.39 -3.33
CA ARG A 506 3.75 -24.53 -4.59
C ARG A 506 2.64 -25.56 -4.46
N ARG A 507 1.61 -25.40 -5.28
CA ARG A 507 0.51 -26.36 -5.46
C ARG A 507 0.08 -26.35 -6.92
N VAL A 508 -0.59 -27.41 -7.34
CA VAL A 508 -1.24 -27.47 -8.65
C VAL A 508 -2.41 -26.49 -8.68
N ASP A 509 -2.45 -25.62 -9.67
CA ASP A 509 -3.55 -24.69 -9.94
C ASP A 509 -4.47 -25.22 -11.06
N ASN A 510 -3.86 -25.73 -12.15
CA ASN A 510 -4.58 -26.35 -13.26
C ASN A 510 -3.68 -27.40 -13.93
N LEU A 511 -4.20 -28.61 -14.08
CA LEU A 511 -3.47 -29.73 -14.67
C LEU A 511 -3.38 -29.65 -16.21
N LEU A 512 -4.10 -28.73 -16.85
CA LEU A 512 -4.10 -28.54 -18.31
C LEU A 512 -4.31 -29.85 -19.10
N GLY A 513 -5.28 -30.65 -18.66
CA GLY A 513 -5.66 -31.91 -19.32
C GLY A 513 -4.86 -33.13 -18.91
N ALA A 514 -3.86 -33.02 -18.04
CA ALA A 514 -3.18 -34.18 -17.43
C ALA A 514 -4.01 -34.78 -16.29
N ASP A 515 -3.79 -36.05 -16.01
CA ASP A 515 -4.42 -36.75 -14.87
C ASP A 515 -3.73 -36.46 -13.53
N GLY A 516 -2.48 -35.98 -13.57
CA GLY A 516 -1.72 -35.60 -12.39
C GLY A 516 -0.35 -35.02 -12.70
N TYR A 517 0.30 -34.52 -11.67
CA TYR A 517 1.67 -34.03 -11.65
C TYR A 517 2.50 -34.87 -10.67
N ARG A 518 3.63 -35.39 -11.12
CA ARG A 518 4.58 -36.16 -10.29
C ARG A 518 5.54 -35.18 -9.64
N ASP A 519 5.51 -35.13 -8.31
CA ASP A 519 6.44 -34.33 -7.51
C ASP A 519 7.54 -35.25 -6.95
N ASN A 520 8.79 -34.80 -7.08
CA ASN A 520 9.97 -35.49 -6.56
C ASN A 520 10.79 -34.64 -5.58
N ASP A 521 10.32 -33.44 -5.29
CA ASP A 521 11.05 -32.47 -4.44
C ASP A 521 10.84 -32.72 -2.94
N ASP A 522 9.76 -33.41 -2.54
CA ASP A 522 9.55 -33.84 -1.15
C ASP A 522 10.31 -35.12 -0.85
N ILE A 523 11.43 -35.01 -0.15
CA ILE A 523 12.27 -36.19 0.18
C ILE A 523 11.57 -37.16 1.13
N ASN A 524 10.51 -36.74 1.84
CA ASN A 524 9.71 -37.61 2.72
C ASN A 524 8.62 -38.37 1.94
N ASN A 525 8.28 -37.91 0.72
CA ASN A 525 7.27 -38.53 -0.12
C ASN A 525 7.66 -38.43 -1.61
N PRO A 526 8.80 -38.98 -2.02
CA PRO A 526 9.31 -38.86 -3.38
C PRO A 526 8.39 -39.57 -4.39
N LEU A 527 8.32 -39.07 -5.61
CA LEU A 527 7.51 -39.53 -6.72
C LEU A 527 5.98 -39.51 -6.45
N ASN A 528 5.54 -38.69 -5.51
CA ASN A 528 4.12 -38.50 -5.21
C ASN A 528 3.38 -37.90 -6.41
N ILE A 529 2.21 -38.42 -6.74
CA ILE A 529 1.36 -37.94 -7.81
C ILE A 529 0.27 -37.04 -7.24
N GLN A 530 0.27 -35.80 -7.62
CA GLN A 530 -0.71 -34.80 -7.22
C GLN A 530 -1.79 -34.68 -8.32
N SER A 531 -2.99 -35.10 -8.00
CA SER A 531 -4.15 -35.06 -8.93
C SER A 531 -5.17 -33.99 -8.57
N THR A 532 -5.00 -33.30 -7.43
CA THR A 532 -5.91 -32.26 -6.96
C THR A 532 -5.41 -30.89 -7.40
N ALA A 533 -6.25 -30.17 -8.15
CA ALA A 533 -6.01 -28.78 -8.51
C ALA A 533 -6.77 -27.83 -7.55
N TYR A 534 -6.11 -26.78 -7.14
CA TYR A 534 -6.66 -25.74 -6.24
C TYR A 534 -6.78 -24.43 -6.99
N SER A 535 -7.99 -24.08 -7.39
CA SER A 535 -8.26 -22.88 -8.20
C SER A 535 -7.77 -21.60 -7.53
N SER A 536 -7.21 -20.70 -8.35
CA SER A 536 -6.85 -19.33 -8.02
C SER A 536 -7.97 -18.31 -8.26
N ASP A 537 -9.19 -18.76 -8.49
CA ASP A 537 -10.34 -17.89 -8.77
C ASP A 537 -10.73 -17.07 -7.55
N LEU A 538 -11.31 -15.90 -7.83
CA LEU A 538 -11.67 -14.90 -6.81
C LEU A 538 -12.60 -15.45 -5.72
N ALA A 539 -13.54 -16.31 -6.07
CA ALA A 539 -14.47 -16.92 -5.11
C ALA A 539 -13.74 -17.70 -3.99
N GLN A 540 -12.60 -18.32 -4.30
CA GLN A 540 -11.79 -19.06 -3.33
C GLN A 540 -11.01 -18.12 -2.39
N GLN A 541 -10.80 -16.86 -2.75
CA GLN A 541 -10.01 -15.93 -1.96
C GLN A 541 -10.77 -15.39 -0.74
N TRP A 542 -12.10 -15.49 -0.71
CA TRP A 542 -12.88 -15.05 0.45
C TRP A 542 -12.64 -15.87 1.72
N ASN A 543 -12.30 -17.16 1.59
CA ASN A 543 -12.00 -18.01 2.74
C ASN A 543 -10.55 -17.85 3.20
N VAL A 544 -10.30 -16.87 4.08
CA VAL A 544 -8.97 -16.62 4.68
C VAL A 544 -8.63 -17.59 5.81
N PHE A 545 -9.60 -18.34 6.31
CA PHE A 545 -9.41 -19.34 7.37
C PHE A 545 -9.11 -20.75 6.83
N ARG A 546 -9.04 -20.89 5.50
CA ARG A 546 -8.65 -22.17 4.91
C ARG A 546 -7.29 -22.63 5.46
N SER A 547 -7.20 -23.91 5.78
CA SER A 547 -5.94 -24.50 6.24
C SER A 547 -4.95 -24.58 5.09
N THR A 548 -3.74 -24.09 5.31
CA THR A 548 -2.63 -24.29 4.37
C THR A 548 -2.02 -25.69 4.46
N GLU A 549 -2.31 -26.42 5.53
CA GLU A 549 -1.81 -27.78 5.77
C GLU A 549 -2.59 -28.81 4.96
N ASP A 550 -3.87 -28.55 4.68
CA ASP A 550 -4.75 -29.45 3.90
C ASP A 550 -4.48 -29.38 2.38
N GLU A 551 -3.73 -28.39 1.90
CA GLU A 551 -3.38 -28.29 0.50
C GLU A 551 -2.17 -29.16 0.17
N GLN A 552 -2.29 -29.96 -0.89
CA GLN A 552 -1.18 -30.76 -1.42
C GLN A 552 -0.10 -29.83 -2.01
N LYS A 553 1.13 -30.05 -1.60
CA LYS A 553 2.27 -29.20 -1.97
C LYS A 553 3.16 -29.91 -2.98
N ILE A 554 3.78 -29.13 -3.84
CA ILE A 554 4.74 -29.59 -4.86
C ILE A 554 5.96 -28.66 -4.87
N ASN A 555 7.09 -29.16 -5.34
CA ASN A 555 8.33 -28.44 -5.66
C ASN A 555 9.05 -27.85 -4.44
N TYR A 556 8.40 -27.07 -3.59
CA TYR A 556 8.97 -26.60 -2.33
C TYR A 556 7.90 -26.32 -1.27
N TYR A 557 8.28 -26.51 -0.02
CA TYR A 557 7.51 -26.05 1.13
C TYR A 557 8.44 -25.58 2.23
N ASN A 558 8.27 -24.32 2.65
CA ASN A 558 8.97 -23.82 3.82
C ASN A 558 8.09 -22.85 4.63
N ILE A 559 8.43 -22.72 5.89
CA ILE A 559 7.72 -21.85 6.84
C ILE A 559 8.74 -20.90 7.44
N GLY A 560 8.48 -19.59 7.28
CA GLY A 560 9.22 -18.53 7.97
C GLY A 560 8.49 -18.11 9.24
N LYS A 561 9.20 -18.03 10.36
CA LYS A 561 8.68 -17.44 11.60
C LYS A 561 9.48 -16.20 11.93
N VAL A 562 8.79 -15.10 12.19
CA VAL A 562 9.40 -13.84 12.59
C VAL A 562 8.78 -13.37 13.91
N ARG A 563 9.62 -12.90 14.82
CA ARG A 563 9.20 -12.23 16.04
C ARG A 563 9.89 -10.89 16.16
N TRP A 564 9.17 -9.92 16.64
CA TRP A 564 9.65 -8.57 16.86
C TRP A 564 9.28 -8.10 18.26
N ALA A 565 10.21 -7.44 18.93
CA ALA A 565 9.96 -6.68 20.13
C ALA A 565 10.76 -5.39 20.09
N GLY A 566 10.11 -4.26 20.17
CA GLY A 566 10.72 -2.94 20.11
C GLY A 566 10.19 -2.01 21.18
N ALA A 567 11.02 -1.04 21.57
CA ALA A 567 10.65 0.07 22.43
C ALA A 567 11.28 1.36 21.89
N PHE A 568 10.59 2.47 22.07
CA PHE A 568 11.12 3.80 21.76
C PHE A 568 10.77 4.79 22.85
N SER A 569 11.53 5.87 22.90
CA SER A 569 11.25 7.03 23.74
C SER A 569 11.57 8.31 22.96
N GLN A 570 10.72 9.31 23.12
CA GLN A 570 10.90 10.63 22.50
C GLN A 570 10.71 11.70 23.53
N LEU A 571 11.55 12.71 23.49
CA LEU A 571 11.39 13.95 24.21
C LEU A 571 11.22 15.07 23.18
N GLU A 572 10.15 15.83 23.28
CA GLU A 572 9.82 16.95 22.40
C GLU A 572 9.66 18.23 23.17
N TYR A 573 10.34 19.28 22.69
CA TYR A 573 10.24 20.64 23.22
C TYR A 573 9.56 21.53 22.18
N VAL A 574 8.53 22.26 22.56
CA VAL A 574 7.78 23.20 21.73
C VAL A 574 7.70 24.53 22.44
N SER A 575 8.14 25.59 21.75
CA SER A 575 7.90 26.99 22.12
C SER A 575 7.32 27.74 20.92
N ASP A 576 7.05 29.01 21.03
CA ASP A 576 6.51 29.84 19.95
C ASP A 576 7.41 29.81 18.71
N ASP A 577 8.73 29.88 18.89
CA ASP A 577 9.69 30.00 17.79
C ASP A 577 10.43 28.67 17.49
N ILE A 578 10.57 27.78 18.46
CA ILE A 578 11.43 26.61 18.33
C ILE A 578 10.68 25.33 18.70
N THR A 579 10.75 24.33 17.85
CA THR A 579 10.41 22.95 18.16
C THR A 579 11.65 22.08 18.00
N ALA A 580 11.93 21.23 18.98
CA ALA A 580 13.03 20.29 18.92
C ALA A 580 12.60 18.93 19.45
N PHE A 581 13.10 17.85 18.85
CA PHE A 581 12.90 16.53 19.39
C PHE A 581 14.18 15.69 19.38
N VAL A 582 14.25 14.73 20.28
CA VAL A 582 15.21 13.63 20.24
C VAL A 582 14.47 12.34 20.50
N GLN A 583 14.70 11.33 19.69
CA GLN A 583 14.13 10.00 19.82
C GLN A 583 15.22 8.94 19.85
N VAL A 584 15.03 7.95 20.69
CA VAL A 584 15.83 6.73 20.73
C VAL A 584 14.92 5.53 20.58
N GLY A 585 15.36 4.53 19.85
CA GLY A 585 14.63 3.27 19.67
C GLY A 585 15.58 2.08 19.77
N ILE A 586 15.08 0.99 20.33
CA ILE A 586 15.75 -0.30 20.35
C ILE A 586 14.75 -1.39 19.96
N SER A 587 15.21 -2.37 19.22
CA SER A 587 14.35 -3.49 18.84
C SER A 587 15.16 -4.78 18.69
N GLN A 588 14.49 -5.89 18.91
CA GLN A 588 14.99 -7.22 18.61
C GLN A 588 14.09 -7.87 17.57
N GLN A 589 14.69 -8.38 16.50
CA GLN A 589 14.04 -9.20 15.49
C GLN A 589 14.63 -10.59 15.49
N GLY A 590 13.78 -11.61 15.53
CA GLY A 590 14.20 -13.01 15.49
C GLY A 590 13.60 -13.69 14.26
N PHE A 591 14.38 -14.52 13.59
CA PHE A 591 14.00 -15.34 12.46
C PHE A 591 14.20 -16.81 12.76
N LYS A 592 13.29 -17.64 12.28
CA LYS A 592 13.37 -19.10 12.32
C LYS A 592 12.75 -19.66 11.03
N ARG A 593 13.39 -20.68 10.46
CA ARG A 593 12.91 -21.32 9.23
C ARG A 593 12.69 -22.82 9.47
N ILE A 594 11.63 -23.33 8.87
CA ILE A 594 11.30 -24.77 8.83
C ILE A 594 11.18 -25.15 7.36
N ASP A 595 11.84 -26.23 6.99
CA ASP A 595 11.88 -26.71 5.62
C ASP A 595 11.50 -28.21 5.54
N PRO A 596 10.22 -28.52 5.38
CA PRO A 596 9.72 -29.88 5.36
C PRO A 596 10.15 -30.69 4.13
N PHE A 597 10.46 -30.04 3.00
CA PHE A 597 10.74 -30.74 1.75
C PHE A 597 12.20 -31.16 1.59
N ASN A 598 13.13 -30.32 2.06
CA ASN A 598 14.56 -30.57 1.86
C ASN A 598 15.23 -31.33 3.01
N TYR A 599 14.51 -31.65 4.08
CA TYR A 599 14.99 -32.40 5.25
C TYR A 599 14.03 -33.52 5.61
N LEU A 600 14.57 -34.66 6.05
CA LEU A 600 13.74 -35.78 6.55
C LEU A 600 12.93 -35.31 7.79
N ASP A 601 11.77 -35.89 7.99
CA ASP A 601 10.92 -35.57 9.16
C ASP A 601 11.66 -35.84 10.51
N SER A 602 12.61 -36.78 10.50
CA SER A 602 13.44 -37.11 11.67
C SER A 602 14.70 -36.22 11.80
N ASP A 603 15.01 -35.36 10.82
CA ASP A 603 16.19 -34.54 10.81
C ASP A 603 16.02 -33.31 11.71
N PRO A 604 16.86 -33.11 12.73
CA PRO A 604 16.80 -31.94 13.57
C PRO A 604 17.09 -30.61 12.81
N GLU A 605 17.83 -30.65 11.69
CA GLU A 605 18.13 -29.48 10.87
C GLU A 605 16.93 -29.02 10.02
N ARG A 606 15.85 -29.79 10.00
CA ARG A 606 14.58 -29.40 9.38
C ARG A 606 14.01 -28.10 9.94
N GLU A 607 14.29 -27.80 11.20
CA GLU A 607 13.88 -26.57 11.89
C GLU A 607 15.12 -25.88 12.49
N THR A 608 15.41 -24.66 12.04
CA THR A 608 16.57 -23.89 12.54
C THR A 608 16.34 -23.40 13.96
N ASP A 609 17.38 -23.05 14.66
CA ASP A 609 17.29 -22.23 15.86
C ASP A 609 16.93 -20.77 15.53
N TRP A 610 16.41 -20.05 16.53
CA TRP A 610 16.11 -18.63 16.40
C TRP A 610 17.38 -17.80 16.19
N GLN A 611 17.47 -17.11 15.07
CA GLN A 611 18.51 -16.13 14.78
C GLN A 611 18.01 -14.75 15.20
N ASN A 612 18.63 -14.14 16.19
CA ASN A 612 18.18 -12.88 16.79
C ASN A 612 19.14 -11.74 16.51
N PHE A 613 18.59 -10.59 16.07
CA PHE A 613 19.33 -9.38 15.74
C PHE A 613 18.78 -8.23 16.56
N ILE A 614 19.67 -7.50 17.24
CA ILE A 614 19.32 -6.27 17.96
C ILE A 614 19.66 -5.11 17.04
N GLY A 615 18.68 -4.23 16.82
CA GLY A 615 18.83 -2.99 16.10
C GLY A 615 18.44 -1.80 16.98
N GLY A 616 18.67 -0.62 16.47
CA GLY A 616 18.30 0.59 17.18
C GLY A 616 18.48 1.82 16.33
N ASN A 617 17.97 2.93 16.80
CA ASN A 617 18.13 4.22 16.16
C ASN A 617 18.24 5.34 17.19
N ILE A 618 18.91 6.39 16.78
CA ILE A 618 18.84 7.70 17.42
C ILE A 618 18.58 8.73 16.33
N LYS A 619 17.61 9.58 16.53
CA LYS A 619 17.27 10.67 15.62
C LYS A 619 16.84 11.90 16.37
N GLY A 620 16.98 13.04 15.75
CA GLY A 620 16.54 14.31 16.32
C GLY A 620 16.52 15.41 15.29
N GLY A 621 15.76 16.44 15.60
CA GLY A 621 15.64 17.59 14.72
C GLY A 621 15.24 18.85 15.48
N VAL A 622 15.44 19.96 14.84
CA VAL A 622 15.05 21.29 15.32
C VAL A 622 14.38 22.01 14.18
N ASN A 623 13.24 22.62 14.43
CA ASN A 623 12.63 23.63 13.58
C ASN A 623 12.70 24.99 14.30
N TRP A 624 13.06 26.01 13.56
CA TRP A 624 13.08 27.39 14.02
C TRP A 624 12.21 28.25 13.13
N ASN A 625 11.14 28.79 13.67
CA ASN A 625 10.31 29.81 13.04
C ASN A 625 11.01 31.18 13.24
N ILE A 626 11.66 31.65 12.18
CA ILE A 626 12.41 32.92 12.19
C ILE A 626 11.45 34.11 12.41
N ASP A 627 10.29 34.03 11.78
CA ASP A 627 9.16 34.93 11.89
C ASP A 627 7.86 34.17 11.47
N GLU A 628 6.75 34.91 11.32
CA GLU A 628 5.44 34.37 10.92
C GLU A 628 5.46 33.69 9.55
N ASN A 629 6.36 34.09 8.67
CA ASN A 629 6.44 33.62 7.27
C ASN A 629 7.54 32.60 7.04
N HIS A 630 8.66 32.69 7.76
CA HIS A 630 9.89 31.92 7.48
C HIS A 630 10.20 30.90 8.55
N ASN A 631 10.55 29.69 8.14
CA ASN A 631 11.11 28.69 9.03
C ASN A 631 12.27 27.92 8.39
N VAL A 632 13.16 27.40 9.23
CA VAL A 632 14.26 26.51 8.86
C VAL A 632 14.24 25.30 9.78
N PHE A 633 14.44 24.12 9.22
CA PHE A 633 14.62 22.94 10.04
C PHE A 633 15.90 22.17 9.68
N VAL A 634 16.41 21.44 10.66
CA VAL A 634 17.49 20.46 10.50
C VAL A 634 17.07 19.16 11.16
N ASN A 635 17.35 18.04 10.52
CA ASN A 635 17.04 16.70 11.01
C ASN A 635 18.21 15.76 10.71
N MET A 636 18.56 14.90 11.67
CA MET A 636 19.59 13.88 11.48
C MET A 636 19.25 12.59 12.24
N GLY A 637 19.80 11.48 11.77
CA GLY A 637 19.64 10.19 12.45
C GLY A 637 20.66 9.15 12.02
N ASP A 638 20.88 8.22 12.96
CA ASP A 638 21.72 7.04 12.79
C ASP A 638 20.90 5.79 13.13
N TYR A 639 20.90 4.81 12.24
CA TYR A 639 20.13 3.59 12.36
C TYR A 639 21.01 2.35 12.19
N SER A 640 20.82 1.39 13.07
CA SER A 640 21.25 0.00 12.94
C SER A 640 20.03 -0.85 12.64
N LYS A 641 19.75 -1.06 11.33
CA LYS A 641 18.56 -1.77 10.84
C LYS A 641 18.84 -3.27 10.73
N GLN A 642 17.98 -4.10 11.30
CA GLN A 642 18.05 -5.55 11.19
C GLN A 642 17.90 -6.00 9.72
N PRO A 643 18.53 -7.15 9.34
CA PRO A 643 18.42 -7.74 8.01
C PRO A 643 17.01 -8.30 7.77
N PHE A 644 16.68 -8.60 6.52
CA PHE A 644 15.53 -9.43 6.16
C PHE A 644 15.88 -10.93 6.19
N ILE A 645 14.87 -11.81 6.16
CA ILE A 645 15.02 -13.26 6.30
C ILE A 645 15.99 -13.86 5.26
N ASP A 646 15.98 -13.36 4.02
CA ASP A 646 16.84 -13.83 2.93
C ASP A 646 18.35 -13.57 3.18
N ALA A 647 18.67 -12.58 4.00
CA ALA A 647 20.04 -12.31 4.41
C ALA A 647 20.52 -13.28 5.49
N VAL A 648 19.59 -13.84 6.26
CA VAL A 648 19.87 -14.74 7.38
C VAL A 648 20.05 -16.18 6.91
N PHE A 649 19.23 -16.63 5.96
CA PHE A 649 19.21 -17.98 5.44
C PHE A 649 19.68 -18.00 3.99
N GLN A 650 20.88 -18.55 3.77
CA GLN A 650 21.51 -18.55 2.45
C GLN A 650 20.76 -19.44 1.46
N ASN A 651 20.68 -18.97 0.22
CA ASN A 651 20.16 -19.69 -0.91
C ASN A 651 18.79 -20.35 -0.67
N PHE A 652 17.91 -19.68 0.09
CA PHE A 652 16.56 -20.15 0.43
C PHE A 652 16.51 -21.50 1.16
N ARG A 653 17.61 -21.92 1.84
CA ARG A 653 17.74 -23.14 2.63
C ARG A 653 17.84 -22.82 4.13
N ASN A 654 17.95 -23.85 4.99
CA ASN A 654 18.16 -23.67 6.44
C ASN A 654 19.61 -23.29 6.80
N ASN A 655 20.46 -23.04 5.81
CA ASN A 655 21.85 -22.66 6.01
C ASN A 655 21.96 -21.21 6.53
N ILE A 656 22.47 -21.07 7.74
CA ILE A 656 22.64 -19.75 8.36
C ILE A 656 23.83 -19.03 7.71
N ASN A 657 23.60 -17.79 7.28
CA ASN A 657 24.66 -16.94 6.76
C ASN A 657 25.55 -16.41 7.90
N PRO A 658 26.81 -16.84 8.01
CA PRO A 658 27.67 -16.42 9.11
C PRO A 658 28.10 -14.94 9.02
N ASN A 659 27.91 -14.31 7.86
CA ASN A 659 28.26 -12.92 7.59
C ASN A 659 27.09 -11.96 7.78
N THR A 660 25.90 -12.45 8.17
CA THR A 660 24.73 -11.61 8.38
C THR A 660 24.99 -10.57 9.46
N ARG A 661 24.70 -9.32 9.15
CA ARG A 661 24.81 -8.19 10.06
C ARG A 661 23.78 -7.13 9.76
N ASN A 662 23.57 -6.23 10.71
CA ASN A 662 22.68 -5.08 10.54
C ASN A 662 23.20 -4.15 9.45
N GLU A 663 22.28 -3.57 8.72
CA GLU A 663 22.49 -2.46 7.81
C GLU A 663 22.70 -1.17 8.61
N LYS A 664 23.55 -0.26 8.14
CA LYS A 664 23.81 1.03 8.77
C LYS A 664 23.32 2.18 7.88
N VAL A 665 22.55 3.07 8.48
CA VAL A 665 22.00 4.23 7.77
C VAL A 665 22.30 5.49 8.57
N VAL A 666 22.95 6.46 7.92
CA VAL A 666 23.14 7.80 8.47
C VAL A 666 22.53 8.80 7.52
N GLY A 667 21.63 9.63 8.02
CA GLY A 667 20.94 10.64 7.24
C GLY A 667 20.99 12.02 7.85
N PHE A 668 20.97 13.03 6.98
CA PHE A 668 20.94 14.43 7.31
C PHE A 668 20.00 15.17 6.36
N GLU A 669 19.21 16.08 6.91
CA GLU A 669 18.31 16.96 6.16
C GLU A 669 18.39 18.39 6.66
N ILE A 670 18.23 19.35 5.73
CA ILE A 670 17.97 20.75 6.03
C ILE A 670 16.86 21.25 5.12
N GLY A 671 15.87 21.92 5.67
CA GLY A 671 14.77 22.50 4.93
C GLY A 671 14.53 23.95 5.29
N TYR A 672 13.98 24.67 4.32
CA TYR A 672 13.51 26.05 4.47
C TYR A 672 12.08 26.13 3.96
N GLY A 673 11.20 26.69 4.77
CA GLY A 673 9.82 26.98 4.44
C GLY A 673 9.53 28.47 4.41
N TYR A 674 8.71 28.86 3.44
CA TYR A 674 8.09 30.17 3.36
C TYR A 674 6.59 30.03 3.24
N THR A 675 5.84 30.74 4.06
CA THR A 675 4.37 30.75 4.04
C THR A 675 3.87 32.14 4.16
N SER A 676 2.99 32.57 3.26
CA SER A 676 2.23 33.83 3.32
C SER A 676 0.77 33.50 2.95
N GLU A 677 -0.11 34.49 3.01
CA GLU A 677 -1.54 34.33 2.65
C GLU A 677 -1.75 33.72 1.25
N LYS A 678 -0.89 34.07 0.28
CA LYS A 678 -1.04 33.66 -1.13
C LYS A 678 0.02 32.68 -1.64
N PHE A 679 1.14 32.55 -0.95
CA PHE A 679 2.25 31.74 -1.44
C PHE A 679 2.88 30.92 -0.33
N ARG A 680 3.01 29.63 -0.59
CA ARG A 680 3.73 28.68 0.25
C ARG A 680 4.77 27.97 -0.59
N ALA A 681 5.99 27.80 -0.06
CA ALA A 681 7.03 27.03 -0.70
C ALA A 681 7.93 26.37 0.34
N ASN A 682 8.39 25.14 0.03
CA ASN A 682 9.36 24.40 0.83
C ASN A 682 10.51 23.96 -0.06
N VAL A 683 11.74 24.15 0.42
CA VAL A 683 12.96 23.65 -0.22
C VAL A 683 13.70 22.76 0.77
N ASN A 684 14.03 21.54 0.37
CA ASN A 684 14.71 20.60 1.22
C ASN A 684 15.97 20.06 0.52
N TYR A 685 17.08 19.98 1.23
CA TYR A 685 18.26 19.23 0.86
C TYR A 685 18.40 18.02 1.79
N TYR A 686 18.74 16.86 1.23
CA TYR A 686 18.98 15.65 2.00
C TYR A 686 20.22 14.89 1.51
N ARG A 687 20.85 14.16 2.45
CA ARG A 687 21.93 13.24 2.18
C ARG A 687 21.79 12.03 3.11
N THR A 688 21.70 10.83 2.53
CA THR A 688 21.60 9.57 3.27
C THR A 688 22.64 8.59 2.74
N GLU A 689 23.47 8.08 3.63
CA GLU A 689 24.43 7.01 3.37
C GLU A 689 23.87 5.70 3.94
N TRP A 690 23.87 4.64 3.14
CA TRP A 690 23.33 3.34 3.51
C TRP A 690 24.37 2.26 3.20
N LYS A 691 24.81 1.54 4.25
CA LYS A 691 25.89 0.54 4.21
C LYS A 691 25.42 -0.82 4.66
N ASP A 692 26.27 -1.81 4.36
CA ASP A 692 26.15 -3.21 4.80
C ASP A 692 24.86 -3.88 4.31
N ARG A 693 24.31 -3.42 3.18
CA ARG A 693 23.12 -4.03 2.59
C ARG A 693 23.40 -5.41 2.05
N PHE A 694 22.39 -6.26 2.15
CA PHE A 694 22.35 -7.59 1.54
C PHE A 694 21.47 -7.61 0.29
N LYS A 695 21.87 -8.41 -0.71
CA LYS A 695 21.04 -8.70 -1.88
C LYS A 695 21.44 -10.03 -2.51
N THR A 696 20.46 -10.89 -2.76
CA THR A 696 20.63 -12.05 -3.62
C THR A 696 20.38 -11.65 -5.07
N VAL A 697 21.27 -12.03 -5.97
CA VAL A 697 21.15 -11.81 -7.43
C VAL A 697 21.30 -13.13 -8.18
N GLY A 698 20.51 -13.31 -9.23
CA GLY A 698 20.70 -14.43 -10.17
C GLY A 698 21.95 -14.17 -11.05
N PHE A 699 22.72 -15.21 -11.33
CA PHE A 699 23.82 -15.14 -12.28
C PHE A 699 23.74 -16.27 -13.31
N ARG A 700 24.46 -16.09 -14.41
CA ARG A 700 24.69 -17.11 -15.42
C ARG A 700 26.12 -17.01 -15.92
N ASP A 701 26.86 -18.13 -15.85
CA ASP A 701 28.18 -18.26 -16.45
C ASP A 701 28.19 -19.51 -17.34
N GLY A 702 28.23 -19.31 -18.64
CA GLY A 702 28.08 -20.38 -19.62
C GLY A 702 26.76 -21.13 -19.47
N SER A 703 26.82 -22.42 -19.14
CA SER A 703 25.68 -23.29 -18.85
C SER A 703 25.23 -23.22 -17.39
N THR A 704 26.11 -22.77 -16.46
CA THR A 704 25.83 -22.69 -15.04
C THR A 704 24.90 -21.51 -14.74
N ARG A 705 23.84 -21.78 -14.00
CA ARG A 705 22.88 -20.80 -13.50
C ARG A 705 22.77 -20.95 -12.01
N GLY A 706 22.69 -19.82 -11.30
CA GLY A 706 22.58 -19.88 -9.86
C GLY A 706 22.24 -18.52 -9.27
N THR A 707 22.43 -18.42 -7.98
CA THR A 707 22.28 -17.19 -7.20
C THR A 707 23.60 -16.78 -6.57
N ALA A 708 23.77 -15.49 -6.32
CA ALA A 708 24.90 -14.97 -5.56
C ALA A 708 24.40 -14.06 -4.44
N ASP A 709 24.90 -14.34 -3.24
CA ASP A 709 24.63 -13.57 -2.04
C ASP A 709 25.68 -12.49 -1.85
N LEU A 710 25.27 -11.25 -2.01
CA LEU A 710 26.10 -10.06 -1.93
C LEU A 710 25.85 -9.35 -0.60
N GLN A 711 26.88 -9.22 0.22
CA GLN A 711 26.85 -8.51 1.49
C GLN A 711 27.78 -7.30 1.45
N GLY A 712 27.38 -6.20 2.09
CA GLY A 712 28.21 -4.99 2.18
C GLY A 712 27.98 -3.99 1.04
N ILE A 713 26.86 -4.09 0.33
CA ILE A 713 26.46 -3.10 -0.67
C ILE A 713 26.28 -1.74 0.01
N LYS A 714 26.80 -0.69 -0.63
CA LYS A 714 26.67 0.69 -0.17
C LYS A 714 25.94 1.53 -1.19
N GLN A 715 25.12 2.47 -0.70
CA GLN A 715 24.44 3.48 -1.52
C GLN A 715 24.56 4.84 -0.88
N LEU A 716 24.63 5.87 -1.74
CA LEU A 716 24.56 7.27 -1.36
C LEU A 716 23.37 7.90 -2.06
N HIS A 717 22.48 8.52 -1.28
CA HIS A 717 21.31 9.22 -1.80
C HIS A 717 21.40 10.68 -1.40
N THR A 718 21.54 11.56 -2.38
CA THR A 718 21.62 13.02 -2.18
C THR A 718 20.61 13.69 -3.10
N GLY A 719 19.98 14.77 -2.68
CA GLY A 719 19.07 15.50 -3.57
C GLY A 719 18.51 16.78 -2.98
N VAL A 720 17.82 17.52 -3.84
CA VAL A 720 17.08 18.73 -3.52
C VAL A 720 15.63 18.56 -3.95
N GLU A 721 14.71 18.99 -3.11
CA GLU A 721 13.27 18.96 -3.31
C GLU A 721 12.71 20.38 -3.18
N LEU A 722 11.74 20.72 -4.02
CA LEU A 722 10.95 21.94 -3.98
C LEU A 722 9.48 21.55 -4.11
N ASP A 723 8.63 22.11 -3.30
CA ASP A 723 7.18 22.18 -3.52
C ASP A 723 6.67 23.58 -3.27
N PHE A 724 5.64 24.00 -4.01
CA PHE A 724 5.00 25.29 -3.83
C PHE A 724 3.52 25.28 -4.21
N GLU A 725 2.78 26.16 -3.57
CA GLU A 725 1.40 26.54 -3.87
C GLU A 725 1.30 28.05 -3.98
N TYR A 726 0.58 28.54 -4.98
CA TYR A 726 0.39 29.98 -5.20
C TYR A 726 -1.07 30.27 -5.56
N LEU A 727 -1.77 30.96 -4.67
CA LEU A 727 -3.09 31.53 -4.92
C LEU A 727 -2.97 32.78 -5.75
N ILE A 728 -3.09 32.67 -7.08
CA ILE A 728 -3.03 33.83 -8.00
C ILE A 728 -4.26 34.71 -7.78
N SER A 729 -5.42 34.07 -7.56
CA SER A 729 -6.68 34.70 -7.15
C SER A 729 -7.43 33.71 -6.26
N ASP A 730 -8.51 34.13 -5.63
CA ASP A 730 -9.30 33.29 -4.70
C ASP A 730 -9.86 32.04 -5.36
N ASN A 731 -10.01 32.05 -6.69
CA ASN A 731 -10.54 30.95 -7.49
C ASN A 731 -9.49 30.29 -8.42
N PHE A 732 -8.20 30.66 -8.32
CA PHE A 732 -7.16 30.08 -9.18
C PHE A 732 -5.87 29.83 -8.40
N LYS A 733 -5.54 28.58 -8.21
CA LYS A 733 -4.36 28.10 -7.51
C LYS A 733 -3.37 27.43 -8.46
N LEU A 734 -2.13 27.83 -8.40
CA LEU A 734 -1.02 27.17 -9.09
C LEU A 734 -0.28 26.27 -8.12
N VAL A 735 -0.03 25.01 -8.51
CA VAL A 735 0.69 24.04 -7.70
C VAL A 735 1.89 23.50 -8.45
N GLY A 736 3.00 23.31 -7.77
CA GLY A 736 4.18 22.76 -8.42
C GLY A 736 5.09 22.01 -7.45
N MET A 737 5.85 21.07 -8.01
CA MET A 737 6.95 20.44 -7.31
C MET A 737 8.08 20.09 -8.27
N ALA A 738 9.29 20.04 -7.75
CA ALA A 738 10.47 19.54 -8.45
C ALA A 738 11.38 18.80 -7.48
N SER A 739 12.02 17.76 -7.95
CA SER A 739 13.10 17.09 -7.23
C SER A 739 14.21 16.68 -8.18
N VAL A 740 15.44 16.86 -7.74
CA VAL A 740 16.64 16.39 -8.41
C VAL A 740 17.43 15.56 -7.43
N GLY A 741 17.50 14.27 -7.71
CA GLY A 741 18.26 13.31 -6.91
C GLY A 741 19.54 12.88 -7.61
N ASP A 742 20.50 12.50 -6.81
CA ASP A 742 21.72 11.80 -7.22
C ASP A 742 21.87 10.57 -6.30
N TRP A 743 21.37 9.44 -6.78
CA TRP A 743 21.33 8.20 -6.03
C TRP A 743 22.18 7.16 -6.72
N GLU A 744 23.23 6.72 -6.04
CA GLU A 744 24.21 5.82 -6.65
C GLU A 744 24.77 4.79 -5.66
N TYR A 745 25.26 3.72 -6.21
CA TYR A 745 26.06 2.76 -5.48
C TYR A 745 27.47 3.33 -5.26
N SER A 746 28.04 3.02 -4.09
CA SER A 746 29.38 3.47 -3.71
C SER A 746 30.28 2.26 -3.43
N GLY A 747 31.22 2.02 -4.33
CA GLY A 747 32.15 0.90 -4.26
C GLY A 747 31.58 -0.39 -4.89
N ASN A 748 32.50 -1.29 -5.19
CA ASN A 748 32.21 -2.60 -5.74
C ASN A 748 31.95 -3.61 -4.62
N VAL A 749 31.30 -4.73 -4.94
CA VAL A 749 30.96 -5.78 -3.98
C VAL A 749 31.20 -7.15 -4.57
N SER A 750 31.63 -8.09 -3.73
CA SER A 750 31.77 -9.51 -4.06
C SER A 750 30.87 -10.34 -3.18
N GLY A 751 30.36 -11.45 -3.70
CA GLY A 751 29.52 -12.38 -2.98
C GLY A 751 29.76 -13.81 -3.38
N THR A 752 29.30 -14.74 -2.54
CA THR A 752 29.37 -16.18 -2.82
C THR A 752 28.30 -16.56 -3.84
N ALA A 753 28.71 -17.23 -4.90
CA ALA A 753 27.84 -17.80 -5.91
C ALA A 753 27.48 -19.25 -5.54
N PHE A 754 26.25 -19.62 -5.76
CA PHE A 754 25.69 -20.96 -5.52
C PHE A 754 25.09 -21.51 -6.81
N ASP A 755 25.42 -22.76 -7.16
CA ASP A 755 24.71 -23.59 -8.12
C ASP A 755 23.83 -24.53 -7.32
N ASP A 756 22.54 -24.25 -7.33
CA ASP A 756 21.56 -24.86 -6.42
C ASP A 756 21.94 -24.66 -4.93
N VAL A 757 22.55 -25.65 -4.27
CA VAL A 757 22.98 -25.57 -2.85
C VAL A 757 24.46 -25.39 -2.66
N ASP A 758 25.28 -25.74 -3.65
CA ASP A 758 26.73 -25.77 -3.51
C ASP A 758 27.37 -24.43 -3.87
N PRO A 759 28.31 -23.93 -3.05
CA PRO A 759 29.08 -22.74 -3.40
C PRO A 759 30.03 -23.07 -4.58
N VAL A 760 29.85 -22.34 -5.68
CA VAL A 760 30.64 -22.56 -6.91
C VAL A 760 31.72 -21.51 -7.17
N GLY A 761 31.80 -20.47 -6.34
CA GLY A 761 32.82 -19.43 -6.46
C GLY A 761 32.38 -18.07 -5.97
N LEU A 762 33.02 -17.03 -6.50
CA LEU A 762 32.73 -15.63 -6.17
C LEU A 762 32.21 -14.91 -7.41
N VAL A 763 31.17 -14.10 -7.22
CA VAL A 763 30.67 -13.13 -8.19
C VAL A 763 31.08 -11.74 -7.75
N ASN A 764 31.67 -10.97 -8.65
CA ASN A 764 32.04 -9.58 -8.43
C ASN A 764 31.09 -8.67 -9.20
N LEU A 765 30.45 -7.73 -8.50
CA LEU A 765 29.66 -6.67 -9.12
C LEU A 765 30.39 -5.34 -9.03
N TYR A 766 30.57 -4.73 -10.18
CA TYR A 766 31.17 -3.41 -10.35
C TYR A 766 30.07 -2.37 -10.30
N LEU A 767 29.82 -1.86 -9.10
CA LEU A 767 28.66 -1.00 -8.83
C LEU A 767 29.06 0.47 -8.63
N ASP A 768 30.33 0.77 -8.41
CA ASP A 768 30.79 2.13 -8.08
C ASP A 768 30.33 3.17 -9.10
N GLY A 769 29.59 4.20 -8.66
CA GLY A 769 28.99 5.24 -9.50
C GLY A 769 27.76 4.80 -10.30
N VAL A 770 27.32 3.54 -10.20
CA VAL A 770 26.11 3.08 -10.89
C VAL A 770 24.89 3.69 -10.22
N LYS A 771 24.00 4.31 -11.03
CA LYS A 771 22.78 4.91 -10.50
C LYS A 771 21.78 3.86 -10.00
N VAL A 772 21.10 4.19 -8.90
CA VAL A 772 20.03 3.34 -8.35
C VAL A 772 18.90 3.24 -9.37
N GLY A 773 18.55 2.01 -9.73
CA GLY A 773 17.52 1.72 -10.73
C GLY A 773 16.10 1.79 -10.18
N ASN A 774 15.13 1.64 -11.10
CA ASN A 774 13.68 1.58 -10.82
C ASN A 774 13.08 2.83 -10.17
N SER A 775 13.78 3.96 -10.22
CA SER A 775 13.30 5.24 -9.72
C SER A 775 13.79 6.37 -10.63
N ALA A 776 12.94 7.37 -10.86
CA ALA A 776 13.32 8.57 -11.59
C ALA A 776 14.18 9.46 -10.68
N GLN A 777 15.38 9.82 -11.14
CA GLN A 777 16.30 10.71 -10.41
C GLN A 777 15.80 12.16 -10.41
N THR A 778 15.10 12.57 -11.46
CA THR A 778 14.47 13.89 -11.58
C THR A 778 12.98 13.73 -11.75
N THR A 779 12.20 14.39 -10.91
CA THR A 779 10.75 14.51 -11.07
C THR A 779 10.32 15.97 -10.98
N ALA A 780 9.32 16.36 -11.75
CA ALA A 780 8.71 17.68 -11.66
C ALA A 780 7.21 17.58 -11.97
N ARG A 781 6.42 18.46 -11.38
CA ARG A 781 5.01 18.68 -11.69
C ARG A 781 4.71 20.15 -11.70
N LEU A 782 3.91 20.57 -12.66
CA LEU A 782 3.27 21.88 -12.65
C LEU A 782 1.79 21.68 -12.96
N GLY A 783 0.93 22.26 -12.16
CA GLY A 783 -0.51 22.14 -12.31
C GLY A 783 -1.25 23.38 -11.80
N PHE A 784 -2.53 23.43 -12.05
CA PHE A 784 -3.43 24.43 -11.49
C PHE A 784 -4.76 23.79 -11.11
N ASP A 785 -5.40 24.37 -10.11
CA ASP A 785 -6.78 24.14 -9.74
C ASP A 785 -7.53 25.47 -9.98
N TRP A 786 -8.64 25.44 -10.72
CA TRP A 786 -9.42 26.60 -11.12
C TRP A 786 -10.90 26.39 -10.91
N ASP A 787 -11.45 27.08 -9.93
CA ASP A 787 -12.90 27.18 -9.73
C ASP A 787 -13.48 28.19 -10.74
N VAL A 788 -13.90 27.67 -11.89
CA VAL A 788 -14.46 28.51 -12.97
C VAL A 788 -15.77 29.16 -12.54
N THR A 789 -16.57 28.43 -11.76
CA THR A 789 -17.78 28.87 -11.07
C THR A 789 -17.94 28.07 -9.80
N ASP A 790 -18.86 28.45 -8.91
CA ASP A 790 -19.17 27.75 -7.65
C ASP A 790 -19.52 26.25 -7.82
N ASN A 791 -19.86 25.82 -9.04
CA ASN A 791 -20.28 24.46 -9.35
C ASN A 791 -19.45 23.79 -10.48
N PHE A 792 -18.39 24.42 -10.94
CA PHE A 792 -17.56 23.90 -12.01
C PHE A 792 -16.08 24.21 -11.77
N GLU A 793 -15.34 23.18 -11.46
CA GLU A 793 -13.90 23.19 -11.25
C GLU A 793 -13.16 22.53 -12.42
N VAL A 794 -11.99 23.03 -12.74
CA VAL A 794 -11.06 22.46 -13.71
C VAL A 794 -9.68 22.33 -13.05
N ASP A 795 -9.17 21.12 -12.95
CA ASP A 795 -7.80 20.90 -12.57
C ASP A 795 -6.97 20.37 -13.75
N TYR A 796 -5.71 20.75 -13.78
CA TYR A 796 -4.73 20.24 -14.74
C TYR A 796 -3.38 20.07 -14.08
N SER A 797 -2.71 18.98 -14.37
CA SER A 797 -1.32 18.83 -13.97
C SER A 797 -0.50 18.10 -15.04
N HIS A 798 0.70 18.65 -15.30
CA HIS A 798 1.71 18.01 -16.13
C HIS A 798 2.86 17.50 -15.26
N ARG A 799 3.25 16.25 -15.48
CA ARG A 799 4.33 15.61 -14.75
C ARG A 799 5.47 15.23 -15.67
N TYR A 800 6.69 15.47 -15.21
CA TYR A 800 7.93 15.05 -15.84
C TYR A 800 8.69 14.10 -14.93
N ALA A 801 9.28 13.05 -15.49
CA ALA A 801 10.15 12.13 -14.79
C ALA A 801 11.30 11.68 -15.72
N ALA A 802 12.53 11.75 -15.22
CA ALA A 802 13.74 11.36 -15.94
C ALA A 802 14.78 10.69 -15.02
N ARG A 803 15.66 9.91 -15.66
CA ARG A 803 16.86 9.35 -15.02
C ARG A 803 18.04 10.28 -15.15
#